data_0358c9b35b90f115ed0b8a4057a10181
#
_entry.id   0358c9b35b90f115ed0b8a4057a10181
#
_cell.length_a   1.000
_cell.length_b   1.000
_cell.length_c   1.000
_cell.angle_alpha   90.00
_cell.angle_beta   90.00
_cell.angle_gamma   90.00
#
_symmetry.space_group_name_H-M   'P 1'
#
loop_
_entity.id
_entity.type
_entity.pdbx_description
1 polymer ?
#
loop_
_entity_poly.entity_id
_entity_poly.type
_entity_poly.pdbx_seq_one_letter_code
_entity_poly.pdbx_strand_id
1 'polypeptide(L)'
;MQQTTDILGAALAHHQAGRLGDAKAGYEQLLAREPAHPDALHFLGLLTCQAGQPDEGIALMRRSIDAYPSAIYHNNLGNALRERGRLDDAIAQYREAVRRQPDYAEAHNNLGDALREARQPDASMQHCAQAIALRPDYAQAYNNLGNALKDLGQTDAAVLAYGKAIEHDPRYADAYNNLGNVLTTQRKFDAAVDSYRAAVALAPQNPITHRNLGAALLARGDRDEAIATLHRLVELAPADAQARVDLGTALRDAGQADAAIAQFERAAQLSPLRADAHAGLAEVLYRRRQTARAAECMTRALELAPDHGPAYRMLGDMYHDLGKYDASVMCYRAATELDANDIDAHHRCAMVLLKQNRADDALHHARAALALNDRAAPAHMTLGDVLGMLGDVDGELAHYRRAVELDVTNPVLHDRLIFALATHPSIDQQETRRAARHFGEYVEADARPFAHIDTSVRASNRRLRIGWVSGDLVTHPVGIFLEGVLAHLDRHRLELIAYPTSAAEDDTTARLKPHFDAWHPLLELPDEQAAQRIRGDGIDVLVDLSGHTAQNRLGVFAWKPAPVQVTWIGFFASTGLRAIDYVLGDRHVLPPGEEAHFVERPWRLPDSYLCFTPPHAALDVGPLPLRENGAMTFGYFGKLGKMNDAVVRVWSRVLAAVPGARLFLKAGELDGERALRRTAERFARNGIDASRLVMEGRSPRTDYLTAYRRVDMMLSPFPYPGGTTTAESLWMGVPVLGMKGERFVTHICESVLQTAGLADWIARDEDDYVAKAVAAAADPERLDALRHALRARLLASPLCDAPRFAKHLEDAFYGMWMDRTNAGADERVAAGDERN
;
A
#
# COMPACT_ATOMS: atom_id res chain seq x y z
N MET A 1 11.01 20.26 -85.71
CA MET A 1 10.43 19.06 -85.17
C MET A 1 11.48 17.97 -84.91
N GLN A 2 12.20 17.44 -85.95
CA GLN A 2 13.18 16.32 -85.63
C GLN A 2 14.25 16.68 -84.67
N GLN A 3 14.84 17.84 -84.77
CA GLN A 3 15.90 18.33 -83.90
C GLN A 3 15.47 18.62 -82.46
N THR A 4 14.22 19.02 -82.15
CA THR A 4 13.60 19.21 -80.90
C THR A 4 13.30 17.86 -80.19
N THR A 5 12.84 16.90 -81.00
CA THR A 5 12.64 15.51 -80.51
C THR A 5 13.95 14.83 -80.12
N ASP A 6 15.04 15.08 -80.86
CA ASP A 6 16.37 14.51 -80.56
C ASP A 6 16.99 15.11 -79.25
N ILE A 7 16.80 16.41 -79.01
CA ILE A 7 17.26 17.07 -77.77
C ILE A 7 16.47 16.56 -76.57
N LEU A 8 15.15 16.45 -76.67
CA LEU A 8 14.32 15.91 -75.60
C LEU A 8 14.66 14.48 -75.31
N GLY A 9 14.82 13.64 -76.33
CA GLY A 9 15.24 12.23 -76.12
C GLY A 9 16.57 12.06 -75.43
N ALA A 10 17.57 12.89 -75.85
CA ALA A 10 18.87 12.88 -75.18
C ALA A 10 18.80 13.35 -73.70
N ALA A 11 18.04 14.41 -73.41
CA ALA A 11 17.84 14.93 -72.09
C ALA A 11 17.10 13.91 -71.18
N LEU A 12 16.07 13.24 -71.72
CA LEU A 12 15.39 12.14 -70.98
C LEU A 12 16.33 10.94 -70.67
N ALA A 13 17.17 10.55 -71.63
CA ALA A 13 18.17 9.50 -71.48
C ALA A 13 19.21 9.87 -70.39
N HIS A 14 19.63 11.14 -70.35
CA HIS A 14 20.49 11.64 -69.24
C HIS A 14 19.77 11.61 -67.90
N HIS A 15 18.51 11.99 -67.86
CA HIS A 15 17.68 11.98 -66.63
C HIS A 15 17.52 10.56 -66.10
N GLN A 16 17.15 9.61 -66.92
CA GLN A 16 17.03 8.20 -66.59
C GLN A 16 18.37 7.59 -66.12
N ALA A 17 19.49 8.04 -66.71
CA ALA A 17 20.84 7.61 -66.31
C ALA A 17 21.37 8.31 -65.03
N GLY A 18 20.58 9.16 -64.35
CA GLY A 18 21.01 9.91 -63.14
C GLY A 18 21.96 11.08 -63.41
N ARG A 19 22.22 11.39 -64.67
CA ARG A 19 23.07 12.55 -65.05
C ARG A 19 22.25 13.82 -65.06
N LEU A 20 21.88 14.28 -63.84
CA LEU A 20 20.91 15.37 -63.65
C LEU A 20 21.37 16.72 -64.23
N GLY A 21 22.68 17.01 -64.20
CA GLY A 21 23.25 18.21 -64.78
C GLY A 21 23.09 18.27 -66.33
N ASP A 22 23.39 17.16 -66.99
CA ASP A 22 23.25 17.04 -68.47
C ASP A 22 21.79 17.08 -68.90
N ALA A 23 20.94 16.41 -68.06
CA ALA A 23 19.49 16.45 -68.29
C ALA A 23 18.93 17.87 -68.21
N LYS A 24 19.32 18.62 -67.12
CA LYS A 24 18.95 20.03 -66.96
C LYS A 24 19.34 20.90 -68.17
N ALA A 25 20.62 20.83 -68.58
CA ALA A 25 21.15 21.59 -69.71
C ALA A 25 20.38 21.27 -70.99
N GLY A 26 19.99 19.98 -71.24
CA GLY A 26 19.19 19.59 -72.40
C GLY A 26 17.79 20.16 -72.34
N TYR A 27 17.11 20.15 -71.20
CA TYR A 27 15.76 20.75 -71.08
C TYR A 27 15.81 22.27 -71.23
N GLU A 28 16.83 22.94 -70.62
CA GLU A 28 17.01 24.42 -70.81
C GLU A 28 17.33 24.80 -72.22
N GLN A 29 18.14 23.99 -72.90
CA GLN A 29 18.45 24.21 -74.36
C GLN A 29 17.18 24.09 -75.21
N LEU A 30 16.31 23.15 -74.92
CA LEU A 30 15.03 22.99 -75.57
C LEU A 30 14.10 24.17 -75.30
N LEU A 31 13.98 24.61 -74.08
CA LEU A 31 13.16 25.75 -73.62
C LEU A 31 13.67 27.10 -74.18
N ALA A 32 14.98 27.22 -74.40
CA ALA A 32 15.53 28.41 -75.08
C ALA A 32 15.06 28.52 -76.55
N ARG A 33 14.67 27.40 -77.22
CA ARG A 33 14.14 27.34 -78.52
C ARG A 33 12.61 27.37 -78.61
N GLU A 34 12.00 26.63 -77.71
CA GLU A 34 10.58 26.48 -77.54
C GLU A 34 10.15 26.74 -76.10
N PRO A 35 9.99 28.04 -75.67
CA PRO A 35 9.78 28.38 -74.21
C PRO A 35 8.50 27.79 -73.60
N ALA A 36 7.58 27.27 -74.36
CA ALA A 36 6.37 26.65 -73.91
C ALA A 36 6.33 25.12 -74.17
N HIS A 37 7.49 24.51 -74.46
CA HIS A 37 7.52 23.05 -74.71
C HIS A 37 7.08 22.29 -73.46
N PRO A 38 5.94 21.57 -73.45
CA PRO A 38 5.31 21.04 -72.28
C PRO A 38 6.14 19.98 -71.58
N ASP A 39 6.71 19.03 -72.32
CA ASP A 39 7.56 17.96 -71.69
C ASP A 39 8.83 18.52 -71.04
N ALA A 40 9.49 19.49 -71.74
CA ALA A 40 10.71 20.12 -71.26
C ALA A 40 10.45 20.90 -69.97
N LEU A 41 9.35 21.66 -69.91
CA LEU A 41 8.91 22.34 -68.68
C LEU A 41 8.59 21.36 -67.60
N HIS A 42 7.93 20.24 -67.87
CA HIS A 42 7.53 19.24 -66.96
C HIS A 42 8.74 18.51 -66.29
N PHE A 43 9.62 17.97 -67.17
CA PHE A 43 10.76 17.23 -66.70
C PHE A 43 11.81 18.13 -66.04
N LEU A 44 11.96 19.38 -66.47
CA LEU A 44 12.81 20.36 -65.75
C LEU A 44 12.20 20.69 -64.40
N GLY A 45 10.88 20.81 -64.30
CA GLY A 45 10.14 21.02 -63.08
C GLY A 45 10.39 19.86 -62.03
N LEU A 46 10.25 18.60 -62.51
CA LEU A 46 10.57 17.41 -61.67
C LEU A 46 12.02 17.42 -61.16
N LEU A 47 12.97 17.68 -62.07
CA LEU A 47 14.41 17.75 -61.74
C LEU A 47 14.71 18.88 -60.73
N THR A 48 14.07 20.04 -60.91
CA THR A 48 14.20 21.20 -60.02
C THR A 48 13.68 20.86 -58.61
N CYS A 49 12.55 20.15 -58.48
CA CYS A 49 12.06 19.63 -57.20
C CYS A 49 13.07 18.67 -56.57
N GLN A 50 13.62 17.71 -57.34
CA GLN A 50 14.65 16.78 -56.86
C GLN A 50 15.93 17.47 -56.42
N ALA A 51 16.29 18.63 -57.03
CA ALA A 51 17.43 19.45 -56.65
C ALA A 51 17.19 20.32 -55.39
N GLY A 52 16.05 20.17 -54.71
CA GLY A 52 15.73 20.92 -53.49
C GLY A 52 15.13 22.31 -53.71
N GLN A 53 14.64 22.61 -54.92
CA GLN A 53 13.98 23.86 -55.30
C GLN A 53 12.50 23.62 -55.67
N PRO A 54 11.65 23.11 -54.76
CA PRO A 54 10.31 22.63 -55.10
C PRO A 54 9.37 23.73 -55.57
N ASP A 55 9.49 24.96 -55.06
CA ASP A 55 8.58 26.05 -55.47
C ASP A 55 8.82 26.48 -56.92
N GLU A 56 10.08 26.52 -57.36
CA GLU A 56 10.43 26.76 -58.75
C GLU A 56 10.03 25.60 -59.67
N GLY A 57 10.23 24.35 -59.15
CA GLY A 57 9.81 23.16 -59.90
C GLY A 57 8.29 23.11 -60.11
N ILE A 58 7.49 23.42 -59.05
CA ILE A 58 6.03 23.54 -59.12
C ILE A 58 5.61 24.63 -60.14
N ALA A 59 6.31 25.76 -60.12
CA ALA A 59 5.99 26.82 -61.14
C ALA A 59 6.25 26.37 -62.59
N LEU A 60 7.32 25.61 -62.84
CA LEU A 60 7.61 25.03 -64.14
C LEU A 60 6.56 23.97 -64.51
N MET A 61 6.16 23.10 -63.57
CA MET A 61 5.09 22.12 -63.86
C MET A 61 3.75 22.77 -64.12
N ARG A 62 3.39 23.89 -63.50
CA ARG A 62 2.18 24.66 -63.83
C ARG A 62 2.22 25.23 -65.26
N ARG A 63 3.34 25.81 -65.63
CA ARG A 63 3.54 26.28 -67.00
C ARG A 63 3.46 25.16 -68.06
N SER A 64 3.95 23.92 -67.67
CA SER A 64 3.80 22.75 -68.53
C SER A 64 2.33 22.39 -68.75
N ILE A 65 1.52 22.43 -67.70
CA ILE A 65 0.09 22.14 -67.70
C ILE A 65 -0.66 23.23 -68.55
N ASP A 66 -0.28 24.49 -68.38
CA ASP A 66 -0.84 25.58 -69.12
C ASP A 66 -0.56 25.41 -70.63
N ALA A 67 0.60 24.91 -71.01
CA ALA A 67 0.98 24.63 -72.38
C ALA A 67 0.28 23.37 -72.95
N TYR A 68 0.19 22.32 -72.19
CA TYR A 68 -0.49 21.09 -72.57
C TYR A 68 -0.99 20.34 -71.30
N PRO A 69 -2.28 20.36 -71.04
CA PRO A 69 -2.84 19.75 -69.84
C PRO A 69 -2.94 18.23 -69.96
N SER A 70 -1.94 17.52 -69.44
CA SER A 70 -1.85 16.06 -69.37
C SER A 70 -2.21 15.49 -68.00
N ALA A 71 -2.85 14.34 -67.97
CA ALA A 71 -3.15 13.62 -66.73
C ALA A 71 -1.89 13.32 -65.94
N ILE A 72 -0.80 12.93 -66.61
CA ILE A 72 0.50 12.64 -65.97
C ILE A 72 1.11 13.91 -65.30
N TYR A 73 0.98 15.05 -65.99
CA TYR A 73 1.52 16.31 -65.45
C TYR A 73 0.75 16.78 -64.22
N HIS A 74 -0.58 16.63 -64.19
CA HIS A 74 -1.41 16.88 -63.02
C HIS A 74 -1.06 15.94 -61.85
N ASN A 75 -0.90 14.64 -62.14
CA ASN A 75 -0.52 13.67 -61.12
C ASN A 75 0.84 14.02 -60.48
N ASN A 76 1.84 14.33 -61.30
CA ASN A 76 3.19 14.65 -60.80
C ASN A 76 3.23 16.02 -60.09
N LEU A 77 2.45 17.02 -60.56
CA LEU A 77 2.27 18.27 -59.81
C LEU A 77 1.58 18.03 -58.48
N GLY A 78 0.62 17.11 -58.40
CA GLY A 78 -0.03 16.65 -57.18
C GLY A 78 0.99 16.07 -56.16
N ASN A 79 1.90 15.20 -56.64
CA ASN A 79 2.97 14.64 -55.84
C ASN A 79 3.87 15.75 -55.24
N ALA A 80 4.35 16.69 -56.08
CA ALA A 80 5.20 17.79 -55.65
C ALA A 80 4.50 18.74 -54.66
N LEU A 81 3.22 18.99 -54.82
CA LEU A 81 2.42 19.80 -53.91
C LEU A 81 2.23 19.09 -52.56
N ARG A 82 2.00 17.77 -52.55
CA ARG A 82 1.85 16.95 -51.34
C ARG A 82 3.14 16.92 -50.54
N GLU A 83 4.29 16.75 -51.17
CA GLU A 83 5.61 16.82 -50.50
C GLU A 83 5.86 18.18 -49.81
N ARG A 84 5.23 19.27 -50.35
CA ARG A 84 5.27 20.60 -49.74
C ARG A 84 4.19 20.83 -48.66
N GLY A 85 3.41 19.81 -48.28
CA GLY A 85 2.32 19.92 -47.33
C GLY A 85 1.07 20.66 -47.85
N ARG A 86 0.97 20.92 -49.19
CA ARG A 86 -0.16 21.60 -49.82
C ARG A 86 -1.20 20.57 -50.22
N LEU A 87 -1.80 19.89 -49.24
CA LEU A 87 -2.63 18.71 -49.44
C LEU A 87 -3.88 18.99 -50.29
N ASP A 88 -4.57 20.10 -50.05
CA ASP A 88 -5.78 20.46 -50.79
C ASP A 88 -5.48 20.74 -52.27
N ASP A 89 -4.38 21.44 -52.54
CA ASP A 89 -3.92 21.69 -53.89
C ASP A 89 -3.52 20.39 -54.60
N ALA A 90 -2.87 19.47 -53.88
CA ALA A 90 -2.50 18.15 -54.39
C ALA A 90 -3.75 17.32 -54.76
N ILE A 91 -4.76 17.28 -53.91
CA ILE A 91 -6.05 16.63 -54.18
C ILE A 91 -6.73 17.21 -55.43
N ALA A 92 -6.71 18.54 -55.56
CA ALA A 92 -7.27 19.19 -56.74
C ALA A 92 -6.56 18.73 -58.02
N GLN A 93 -5.23 18.63 -58.02
CA GLN A 93 -4.45 18.16 -59.16
C GLN A 93 -4.69 16.68 -59.46
N TYR A 94 -4.73 15.81 -58.45
CA TYR A 94 -5.06 14.40 -58.65
C TYR A 94 -6.48 14.19 -59.19
N ARG A 95 -7.47 14.97 -58.73
CA ARG A 95 -8.83 14.94 -59.26
C ARG A 95 -8.85 15.35 -60.79
N GLU A 96 -8.08 16.33 -61.18
CA GLU A 96 -7.95 16.73 -62.55
C GLU A 96 -7.25 15.67 -63.41
N ALA A 97 -6.23 14.98 -62.83
CA ALA A 97 -5.58 13.86 -63.50
C ALA A 97 -6.57 12.73 -63.79
N VAL A 98 -7.35 12.32 -62.75
CA VAL A 98 -8.38 11.27 -62.87
C VAL A 98 -9.52 11.70 -63.84
N ARG A 99 -9.93 12.98 -63.83
CA ARG A 99 -10.95 13.50 -64.72
C ARG A 99 -10.54 13.43 -66.23
N ARG A 100 -9.24 13.70 -66.48
CA ARG A 100 -8.67 13.66 -67.80
C ARG A 100 -8.43 12.25 -68.35
N GLN A 101 -7.98 11.40 -67.43
CA GLN A 101 -7.69 10.00 -67.72
C GLN A 101 -8.29 9.12 -66.67
N PRO A 102 -9.55 8.67 -66.82
CA PRO A 102 -10.25 7.85 -65.81
C PRO A 102 -9.67 6.45 -65.62
N ASP A 103 -8.84 5.96 -66.47
CA ASP A 103 -8.13 4.67 -66.39
C ASP A 103 -6.70 4.80 -65.86
N TYR A 104 -6.36 5.94 -65.23
CA TYR A 104 -5.04 6.18 -64.70
C TYR A 104 -4.97 5.68 -63.27
N ALA A 105 -4.60 4.38 -63.07
CA ALA A 105 -4.57 3.66 -61.80
C ALA A 105 -3.70 4.37 -60.73
N GLU A 106 -2.54 4.91 -61.13
CA GLU A 106 -1.62 5.60 -60.20
C GLU A 106 -2.22 6.91 -59.68
N ALA A 107 -2.91 7.70 -60.53
CA ALA A 107 -3.58 8.91 -60.09
C ALA A 107 -4.74 8.61 -59.12
N HIS A 108 -5.48 7.53 -59.33
CA HIS A 108 -6.50 7.05 -58.41
C HIS A 108 -5.88 6.64 -57.07
N ASN A 109 -4.77 5.88 -57.05
CA ASN A 109 -4.08 5.49 -55.85
C ASN A 109 -3.57 6.71 -55.05
N ASN A 110 -2.93 7.67 -55.75
CA ASN A 110 -2.39 8.88 -55.12
C ASN A 110 -3.51 9.77 -54.55
N LEU A 111 -4.63 9.90 -55.29
CA LEU A 111 -5.82 10.60 -54.83
C LEU A 111 -6.43 9.91 -53.59
N GLY A 112 -6.50 8.59 -53.59
CA GLY A 112 -6.98 7.79 -52.47
C GLY A 112 -6.16 8.03 -51.20
N ASP A 113 -4.84 7.98 -51.31
CA ASP A 113 -3.95 8.19 -50.15
C ASP A 113 -4.02 9.65 -49.66
N ALA A 114 -4.04 10.64 -50.56
CA ALA A 114 -4.20 12.06 -50.19
C ALA A 114 -5.56 12.35 -49.53
N LEU A 115 -6.64 11.71 -49.97
CA LEU A 115 -7.97 11.84 -49.37
C LEU A 115 -8.01 11.24 -47.94
N ARG A 116 -7.33 10.14 -47.72
CA ARG A 116 -7.19 9.56 -46.39
C ARG A 116 -6.45 10.52 -45.44
N GLU A 117 -5.35 11.13 -45.92
CA GLU A 117 -4.60 12.14 -45.19
C GLU A 117 -5.48 13.37 -44.87
N ALA A 118 -6.37 13.74 -45.77
CA ALA A 118 -7.39 14.78 -45.58
C ALA A 118 -8.59 14.33 -44.71
N ARG A 119 -8.52 13.19 -44.01
CA ARG A 119 -9.59 12.60 -43.19
C ARG A 119 -10.90 12.31 -43.94
N GLN A 120 -10.81 11.90 -45.21
CA GLN A 120 -11.92 11.48 -46.05
C GLN A 120 -11.78 9.99 -46.43
N PRO A 121 -11.86 9.05 -45.47
CA PRO A 121 -11.55 7.63 -45.70
C PRO A 121 -12.53 6.92 -46.65
N ASP A 122 -13.82 7.32 -46.67
CA ASP A 122 -14.80 6.76 -47.61
C ASP A 122 -14.43 7.05 -49.06
N ALA A 123 -14.06 8.30 -49.35
CA ALA A 123 -13.61 8.69 -50.69
C ALA A 123 -12.27 8.04 -51.06
N SER A 124 -11.37 7.93 -50.07
CA SER A 124 -10.11 7.20 -50.22
C SER A 124 -10.35 5.75 -50.64
N MET A 125 -11.23 5.04 -49.92
CA MET A 125 -11.59 3.65 -50.21
C MET A 125 -12.08 3.49 -51.66
N GLN A 126 -12.97 4.40 -52.16
CA GLN A 126 -13.50 4.34 -53.51
C GLN A 126 -12.39 4.49 -54.58
N HIS A 127 -11.48 5.43 -54.38
CA HIS A 127 -10.39 5.67 -55.36
C HIS A 127 -9.32 4.55 -55.29
N CYS A 128 -8.99 4.01 -54.11
CA CYS A 128 -8.13 2.85 -54.01
C CYS A 128 -8.75 1.61 -54.66
N ALA A 129 -10.05 1.38 -54.47
CA ALA A 129 -10.77 0.30 -55.16
C ALA A 129 -10.77 0.47 -56.70
N GLN A 130 -10.91 1.70 -57.20
CA GLN A 130 -10.81 1.98 -58.63
C GLN A 130 -9.38 1.74 -59.16
N ALA A 131 -8.35 2.13 -58.42
CA ALA A 131 -6.96 1.83 -58.79
C ALA A 131 -6.70 0.32 -58.90
N ILE A 132 -7.25 -0.49 -58.00
CA ILE A 132 -7.20 -1.94 -58.03
C ILE A 132 -7.97 -2.53 -59.19
N ALA A 133 -9.16 -1.99 -59.48
CA ALA A 133 -9.93 -2.45 -60.63
C ALA A 133 -9.19 -2.22 -61.98
N LEU A 134 -8.43 -1.12 -62.06
CA LEU A 134 -7.63 -0.79 -63.25
C LEU A 134 -6.30 -1.58 -63.29
N ARG A 135 -5.71 -1.87 -62.13
CA ARG A 135 -4.46 -2.64 -62.02
C ARG A 135 -4.61 -3.65 -60.88
N PRO A 136 -5.04 -4.88 -61.12
CA PRO A 136 -5.34 -5.87 -60.11
C PRO A 136 -4.11 -6.36 -59.27
N ASP A 137 -2.90 -6.13 -59.71
CA ASP A 137 -1.64 -6.49 -59.04
C ASP A 137 -0.98 -5.28 -58.30
N TYR A 138 -1.75 -4.19 -58.11
CA TYR A 138 -1.20 -2.93 -57.54
C TYR A 138 -1.11 -3.00 -56.01
N ALA A 139 -0.01 -3.54 -55.47
CA ALA A 139 0.22 -3.75 -54.05
C ALA A 139 0.03 -2.49 -53.19
N GLN A 140 0.53 -1.30 -53.66
CA GLN A 140 0.35 -0.04 -52.91
C GLN A 140 -1.12 0.36 -52.79
N ALA A 141 -1.93 0.12 -53.87
CA ALA A 141 -3.36 0.44 -53.81
C ALA A 141 -4.12 -0.45 -52.79
N TYR A 142 -3.75 -1.72 -52.69
CA TYR A 142 -4.29 -2.61 -51.67
C TYR A 142 -3.86 -2.17 -50.25
N ASN A 143 -2.61 -1.75 -50.08
CA ASN A 143 -2.17 -1.23 -48.77
C ASN A 143 -2.92 0.06 -48.40
N ASN A 144 -3.11 0.98 -49.33
CA ASN A 144 -3.85 2.22 -49.11
C ASN A 144 -5.34 1.96 -48.85
N LEU A 145 -5.94 0.97 -49.57
CA LEU A 145 -7.29 0.49 -49.28
C LEU A 145 -7.37 -0.07 -47.84
N GLY A 146 -6.40 -0.87 -47.42
CA GLY A 146 -6.30 -1.38 -46.06
C GLY A 146 -6.22 -0.27 -45.00
N ASN A 147 -5.46 0.79 -45.30
CA ASN A 147 -5.38 1.98 -44.42
C ASN A 147 -6.74 2.70 -44.32
N ALA A 148 -7.43 2.90 -45.45
CA ALA A 148 -8.74 3.53 -45.46
C ALA A 148 -9.79 2.70 -44.70
N LEU A 149 -9.81 1.38 -44.90
CA LEU A 149 -10.70 0.46 -44.21
C LEU A 149 -10.43 0.44 -42.67
N LYS A 150 -9.16 0.48 -42.28
CA LYS A 150 -8.77 0.62 -40.88
C LYS A 150 -9.31 1.91 -40.25
N ASP A 151 -9.16 3.03 -40.94
CA ASP A 151 -9.65 4.33 -40.47
C ASP A 151 -11.18 4.38 -40.35
N LEU A 152 -11.90 3.55 -41.15
CA LEU A 152 -13.35 3.31 -41.07
C LEU A 152 -13.76 2.27 -40.01
N GLY A 153 -12.82 1.69 -39.28
CA GLY A 153 -13.08 0.65 -38.28
C GLY A 153 -13.38 -0.74 -38.88
N GLN A 154 -13.29 -0.91 -40.22
CA GLN A 154 -13.54 -2.16 -40.91
C GLN A 154 -12.29 -3.06 -40.87
N THR A 155 -11.93 -3.49 -39.68
CA THR A 155 -10.64 -4.15 -39.41
C THR A 155 -10.46 -5.48 -40.15
N ASP A 156 -11.51 -6.30 -40.29
CA ASP A 156 -11.41 -7.58 -41.01
C ASP A 156 -11.17 -7.36 -42.51
N ALA A 157 -11.84 -6.40 -43.08
CA ALA A 157 -11.62 -6.03 -44.51
C ALA A 157 -10.21 -5.44 -44.71
N ALA A 158 -9.70 -4.67 -43.75
CA ALA A 158 -8.33 -4.15 -43.77
C ALA A 158 -7.29 -5.28 -43.79
N VAL A 159 -7.47 -6.32 -42.94
CA VAL A 159 -6.59 -7.51 -42.91
C VAL A 159 -6.54 -8.16 -44.30
N LEU A 160 -7.70 -8.34 -44.98
CA LEU A 160 -7.75 -8.92 -46.30
C LEU A 160 -7.03 -8.03 -47.35
N ALA A 161 -7.21 -6.73 -47.25
CA ALA A 161 -6.57 -5.78 -48.18
C ALA A 161 -5.03 -5.80 -48.00
N TYR A 162 -4.51 -5.76 -46.76
CA TYR A 162 -3.07 -5.88 -46.55
C TYR A 162 -2.53 -7.26 -46.96
N GLY A 163 -3.30 -8.34 -46.73
CA GLY A 163 -2.95 -9.67 -47.20
C GLY A 163 -2.78 -9.70 -48.72
N LYS A 164 -3.67 -9.03 -49.49
CA LYS A 164 -3.54 -8.88 -50.93
C LYS A 164 -2.35 -8.03 -51.35
N ALA A 165 -2.06 -6.95 -50.61
CA ALA A 165 -0.84 -6.15 -50.84
C ALA A 165 0.43 -7.03 -50.74
N ILE A 166 0.48 -7.87 -49.74
CA ILE A 166 1.61 -8.82 -49.49
C ILE A 166 1.66 -9.93 -50.54
N GLU A 167 0.51 -10.43 -51.00
CA GLU A 167 0.43 -11.43 -52.06
C GLU A 167 1.04 -10.91 -53.38
N HIS A 168 0.77 -9.65 -53.71
CA HIS A 168 1.27 -9.00 -54.94
C HIS A 168 2.70 -8.47 -54.80
N ASP A 169 3.11 -8.03 -53.58
CA ASP A 169 4.49 -7.66 -53.28
C ASP A 169 4.94 -8.24 -51.91
N PRO A 170 5.52 -9.44 -51.91
CA PRO A 170 6.01 -10.08 -50.70
C PRO A 170 7.19 -9.35 -50.01
N ARG A 171 7.71 -8.28 -50.62
CA ARG A 171 8.78 -7.45 -50.05
C ARG A 171 8.27 -6.10 -49.53
N TYR A 172 6.97 -5.92 -49.45
CA TYR A 172 6.36 -4.67 -49.02
C TYR A 172 6.31 -4.59 -47.48
N ALA A 173 7.38 -4.11 -46.85
CA ALA A 173 7.53 -4.02 -45.39
C ALA A 173 6.39 -3.27 -44.70
N ASP A 174 5.92 -2.14 -45.32
CA ASP A 174 4.87 -1.33 -44.72
C ASP A 174 3.54 -2.09 -44.63
N ALA A 175 3.21 -2.92 -45.65
CA ALA A 175 2.00 -3.73 -45.62
C ALA A 175 2.02 -4.75 -44.47
N TYR A 176 3.16 -5.39 -44.19
CA TYR A 176 3.33 -6.27 -43.04
C TYR A 176 3.20 -5.52 -41.72
N ASN A 177 3.82 -4.35 -41.58
CA ASN A 177 3.71 -3.52 -40.40
C ASN A 177 2.25 -3.09 -40.14
N ASN A 178 1.53 -2.65 -41.20
CA ASN A 178 0.14 -2.23 -41.12
C ASN A 178 -0.80 -3.38 -40.79
N LEU A 179 -0.56 -4.58 -41.37
CA LEU A 179 -1.26 -5.81 -41.01
C LEU A 179 -1.05 -6.13 -39.52
N GLY A 180 0.18 -6.07 -39.01
CA GLY A 180 0.51 -6.26 -37.60
C GLY A 180 -0.26 -5.28 -36.69
N ASN A 181 -0.36 -4.01 -37.07
CA ASN A 181 -1.11 -3.00 -36.31
C ASN A 181 -2.59 -3.39 -36.13
N VAL A 182 -3.25 -3.82 -37.24
CA VAL A 182 -4.66 -4.21 -37.20
C VAL A 182 -4.85 -5.50 -36.40
N LEU A 183 -3.97 -6.49 -36.57
CA LEU A 183 -4.01 -7.74 -35.78
C LEU A 183 -3.81 -7.51 -34.29
N THR A 184 -2.96 -6.56 -33.91
CA THR A 184 -2.78 -6.12 -32.51
C THR A 184 -4.08 -5.52 -31.96
N THR A 185 -4.77 -4.67 -32.73
CA THR A 185 -6.08 -4.10 -32.36
C THR A 185 -7.13 -5.22 -32.16
N GLN A 186 -7.08 -6.28 -32.96
CA GLN A 186 -7.92 -7.47 -32.81
C GLN A 186 -7.46 -8.44 -31.72
N ARG A 187 -6.40 -8.13 -30.98
CA ARG A 187 -5.76 -8.98 -29.95
C ARG A 187 -5.25 -10.33 -30.49
N LYS A 188 -4.99 -10.44 -31.79
CA LYS A 188 -4.40 -11.61 -32.45
C LYS A 188 -2.87 -11.50 -32.40
N PHE A 189 -2.31 -11.60 -31.20
CA PHE A 189 -0.90 -11.24 -30.97
C PHE A 189 0.10 -12.15 -31.71
N ASP A 190 -0.19 -13.46 -31.86
CA ASP A 190 0.69 -14.37 -32.58
C ASP A 190 0.87 -13.93 -34.05
N ALA A 191 -0.24 -13.73 -34.74
CA ALA A 191 -0.21 -13.29 -36.15
C ALA A 191 0.36 -11.88 -36.30
N ALA A 192 0.14 -10.98 -35.32
CA ALA A 192 0.73 -9.65 -35.29
C ALA A 192 2.26 -9.72 -35.19
N VAL A 193 2.80 -10.54 -34.28
CA VAL A 193 4.25 -10.73 -34.10
C VAL A 193 4.88 -11.29 -35.37
N ASP A 194 4.25 -12.30 -36.00
CA ASP A 194 4.77 -12.86 -37.25
C ASP A 194 4.81 -11.80 -38.37
N SER A 195 3.76 -10.97 -38.47
CA SER A 195 3.72 -9.86 -39.43
C SER A 195 4.81 -8.81 -39.15
N TYR A 196 5.01 -8.41 -37.90
CA TYR A 196 6.07 -7.44 -37.56
C TYR A 196 7.48 -8.04 -37.72
N ARG A 197 7.70 -9.31 -37.46
CA ARG A 197 8.98 -9.99 -37.76
C ARG A 197 9.28 -9.95 -39.23
N ALA A 198 8.30 -10.22 -40.08
CA ALA A 198 8.46 -10.09 -41.55
C ALA A 198 8.81 -8.65 -41.93
N ALA A 199 8.12 -7.66 -41.36
CA ALA A 199 8.41 -6.24 -41.62
C ALA A 199 9.83 -5.85 -41.15
N VAL A 200 10.28 -6.31 -39.99
CA VAL A 200 11.66 -6.09 -39.50
C VAL A 200 12.69 -6.78 -40.38
N ALA A 201 12.43 -8.00 -40.83
CA ALA A 201 13.34 -8.69 -41.76
C ALA A 201 13.53 -7.96 -43.08
N LEU A 202 12.48 -7.31 -43.60
CA LEU A 202 12.53 -6.54 -44.84
C LEU A 202 13.10 -5.13 -44.66
N ALA A 203 12.88 -4.52 -43.49
CA ALA A 203 13.33 -3.16 -43.16
C ALA A 203 13.98 -3.08 -41.77
N PRO A 204 15.18 -3.69 -41.57
CA PRO A 204 15.81 -3.86 -40.25
C PRO A 204 16.29 -2.56 -39.58
N GLN A 205 16.30 -1.44 -40.34
CA GLN A 205 16.70 -0.13 -39.82
C GLN A 205 15.48 0.77 -39.50
N ASN A 206 14.24 0.27 -39.64
CA ASN A 206 13.05 1.04 -39.33
C ASN A 206 12.71 0.98 -37.85
N PRO A 207 12.87 2.07 -37.04
CA PRO A 207 12.60 2.07 -35.63
C PRO A 207 11.11 1.84 -35.27
N ILE A 208 10.18 2.24 -36.18
CA ILE A 208 8.74 2.09 -35.94
C ILE A 208 8.35 0.61 -35.85
N THR A 209 8.88 -0.22 -36.78
CA THR A 209 8.60 -1.66 -36.79
C THR A 209 9.16 -2.37 -35.57
N HIS A 210 10.35 -1.97 -35.11
CA HIS A 210 10.92 -2.52 -33.87
C HIS A 210 10.09 -2.15 -32.64
N ARG A 211 9.56 -0.92 -32.57
CA ARG A 211 8.65 -0.52 -31.47
C ARG A 211 7.39 -1.34 -31.47
N ASN A 212 6.76 -1.48 -32.64
CA ASN A 212 5.52 -2.24 -32.77
C ASN A 212 5.72 -3.71 -32.45
N LEU A 213 6.81 -4.32 -32.91
CA LEU A 213 7.19 -5.69 -32.56
C LEU A 213 7.41 -5.85 -31.06
N GLY A 214 8.18 -4.95 -30.43
CA GLY A 214 8.42 -4.97 -29.00
C GLY A 214 7.13 -4.91 -28.17
N ALA A 215 6.22 -4.00 -28.55
CA ALA A 215 4.91 -3.87 -27.90
C ALA A 215 4.05 -5.14 -28.06
N ALA A 216 4.03 -5.73 -29.27
CA ALA A 216 3.27 -6.94 -29.54
C ALA A 216 3.83 -8.16 -28.79
N LEU A 217 5.16 -8.28 -28.68
CA LEU A 217 5.84 -9.33 -27.90
C LEU A 217 5.52 -9.22 -26.41
N LEU A 218 5.51 -8.00 -25.83
CA LEU A 218 5.08 -7.77 -24.45
C LEU A 218 3.62 -8.18 -24.23
N ALA A 219 2.73 -7.82 -25.17
CA ALA A 219 1.33 -8.17 -25.12
C ALA A 219 1.09 -9.69 -25.22
N ARG A 220 1.96 -10.41 -25.93
CA ARG A 220 1.97 -11.88 -26.03
C ARG A 220 2.59 -12.56 -24.81
N GLY A 221 3.46 -11.86 -24.08
CA GLY A 221 4.17 -12.37 -22.89
C GLY A 221 5.64 -12.77 -23.13
N ASP A 222 6.18 -12.57 -24.31
CA ASP A 222 7.57 -12.92 -24.70
C ASP A 222 8.55 -11.82 -24.29
N ARG A 223 8.78 -11.72 -22.98
CA ARG A 223 9.55 -10.64 -22.36
C ARG A 223 10.98 -10.51 -22.86
N ASP A 224 11.69 -11.63 -22.98
CA ASP A 224 13.12 -11.61 -23.37
C ASP A 224 13.32 -11.13 -24.80
N GLU A 225 12.49 -11.60 -25.75
CA GLU A 225 12.55 -11.16 -27.14
C GLU A 225 12.10 -9.70 -27.28
N ALA A 226 11.11 -9.28 -26.47
CA ALA A 226 10.66 -7.89 -26.42
C ALA A 226 11.81 -6.97 -25.97
N ILE A 227 12.50 -7.29 -24.89
CA ILE A 227 13.66 -6.55 -24.39
C ILE A 227 14.75 -6.45 -25.46
N ALA A 228 15.11 -7.56 -26.12
CA ALA A 228 16.10 -7.56 -27.18
C ALA A 228 15.68 -6.67 -28.35
N THR A 229 14.42 -6.71 -28.74
CA THR A 229 13.85 -5.88 -29.82
C THR A 229 13.86 -4.38 -29.45
N LEU A 230 13.49 -4.05 -28.21
CA LEU A 230 13.49 -2.67 -27.72
C LEU A 230 14.92 -2.13 -27.49
N HIS A 231 15.88 -2.98 -27.14
CA HIS A 231 17.30 -2.59 -27.17
C HIS A 231 17.73 -2.17 -28.59
N ARG A 232 17.34 -2.96 -29.60
CA ARG A 232 17.61 -2.61 -31.00
C ARG A 232 16.94 -1.30 -31.41
N LEU A 233 15.72 -1.05 -30.94
CA LEU A 233 15.03 0.24 -31.14
C LEU A 233 15.87 1.41 -30.56
N VAL A 234 16.37 1.27 -29.32
CA VAL A 234 17.18 2.32 -28.67
C VAL A 234 18.51 2.55 -29.42
N GLU A 235 19.11 1.51 -29.99
CA GLU A 235 20.32 1.62 -30.84
C GLU A 235 20.03 2.40 -32.13
N LEU A 236 18.90 2.13 -32.76
CA LEU A 236 18.48 2.79 -34.01
C LEU A 236 18.02 4.25 -33.79
N ALA A 237 17.47 4.53 -32.61
CA ALA A 237 16.96 5.86 -32.25
C ALA A 237 17.49 6.31 -30.87
N PRO A 238 18.78 6.57 -30.70
CA PRO A 238 19.39 6.81 -29.39
C PRO A 238 18.94 8.11 -28.68
N ALA A 239 18.39 9.05 -29.44
CA ALA A 239 17.83 10.31 -28.92
C ALA A 239 16.30 10.22 -28.64
N ASP A 240 15.68 9.09 -28.92
CA ASP A 240 14.23 8.88 -28.68
C ASP A 240 13.98 8.52 -27.23
N ALA A 241 13.45 9.48 -26.48
CA ALA A 241 13.08 9.28 -25.06
C ALA A 241 11.97 8.24 -24.90
N GLN A 242 11.01 8.13 -25.88
CA GLN A 242 9.96 7.11 -25.83
C GLN A 242 10.53 5.70 -25.95
N ALA A 243 11.47 5.48 -26.86
CA ALA A 243 12.13 4.18 -27.00
C ALA A 243 12.77 3.70 -25.69
N ARG A 244 13.34 4.63 -24.93
CA ARG A 244 13.93 4.35 -23.62
C ARG A 244 12.88 4.08 -22.54
N VAL A 245 11.76 4.79 -22.56
CA VAL A 245 10.61 4.51 -21.67
C VAL A 245 10.05 3.12 -21.97
N ASP A 246 9.87 2.77 -23.25
CA ASP A 246 9.37 1.46 -23.67
C ASP A 246 10.29 0.34 -23.15
N LEU A 247 11.61 0.50 -23.36
CA LEU A 247 12.61 -0.46 -22.85
C LEU A 247 12.67 -0.49 -21.32
N GLY A 248 12.64 0.67 -20.65
CA GLY A 248 12.63 0.76 -19.19
C GLY A 248 11.43 0.04 -18.58
N THR A 249 10.25 0.18 -19.19
CA THR A 249 9.03 -0.51 -18.79
C THR A 249 9.17 -2.03 -18.94
N ALA A 250 9.68 -2.51 -20.07
CA ALA A 250 9.90 -3.93 -20.29
C ALA A 250 10.90 -4.54 -19.29
N LEU A 251 11.99 -3.83 -19.02
CA LEU A 251 13.01 -4.23 -18.04
C LEU A 251 12.46 -4.25 -16.60
N ARG A 252 11.64 -3.25 -16.23
CA ARG A 252 10.94 -3.18 -14.94
C ARG A 252 10.06 -4.43 -14.75
N ASP A 253 9.26 -4.76 -15.75
CA ASP A 253 8.31 -5.87 -15.70
C ASP A 253 9.01 -7.25 -15.75
N ALA A 254 10.25 -7.29 -16.25
CA ALA A 254 11.15 -8.45 -16.18
C ALA A 254 11.98 -8.50 -14.86
N GLY A 255 11.78 -7.56 -13.93
CA GLY A 255 12.52 -7.52 -12.66
C GLY A 255 13.97 -7.03 -12.76
N GLN A 256 14.41 -6.52 -13.93
CA GLN A 256 15.76 -6.01 -14.17
C GLN A 256 15.88 -4.54 -13.73
N ALA A 257 15.76 -4.32 -12.41
CA ALA A 257 15.58 -3.00 -11.82
C ALA A 257 16.68 -1.99 -12.16
N ASP A 258 17.96 -2.39 -12.07
CA ASP A 258 19.08 -1.46 -12.30
C ASP A 258 19.14 -1.02 -13.78
N ALA A 259 18.88 -1.93 -14.72
CA ALA A 259 18.80 -1.61 -16.13
C ALA A 259 17.59 -0.70 -16.44
N ALA A 260 16.44 -0.95 -15.82
CA ALA A 260 15.24 -0.12 -15.96
C ALA A 260 15.51 1.32 -15.48
N ILE A 261 16.10 1.49 -14.28
CA ILE A 261 16.51 2.80 -13.74
C ILE A 261 17.35 3.56 -14.75
N ALA A 262 18.39 2.93 -15.30
CA ALA A 262 19.29 3.58 -16.28
C ALA A 262 18.54 4.06 -17.53
N GLN A 263 17.54 3.30 -18.02
CA GLN A 263 16.77 3.73 -19.18
C GLN A 263 15.81 4.87 -18.86
N PHE A 264 15.11 4.83 -17.72
CA PHE A 264 14.21 5.92 -17.30
C PHE A 264 14.98 7.20 -16.99
N GLU A 265 16.14 7.13 -16.32
CA GLU A 265 17.01 8.29 -16.08
C GLU A 265 17.46 8.92 -17.40
N ARG A 266 17.87 8.10 -18.37
CA ARG A 266 18.27 8.60 -19.67
C ARG A 266 17.12 9.20 -20.47
N ALA A 267 15.91 8.61 -20.36
CA ALA A 267 14.70 9.18 -20.93
C ALA A 267 14.38 10.57 -20.34
N ALA A 268 14.44 10.70 -19.01
CA ALA A 268 14.23 11.97 -18.31
C ALA A 268 15.29 13.03 -18.66
N GLN A 269 16.55 12.64 -18.90
CA GLN A 269 17.61 13.55 -19.38
C GLN A 269 17.34 14.03 -20.81
N LEU A 270 16.89 13.15 -21.70
CA LEU A 270 16.57 13.51 -23.10
C LEU A 270 15.31 14.37 -23.21
N SER A 271 14.34 14.12 -22.34
CA SER A 271 13.08 14.85 -22.31
C SER A 271 12.63 15.10 -20.87
N PRO A 272 13.12 16.19 -20.22
CA PRO A 272 12.85 16.50 -18.80
C PRO A 272 11.37 16.78 -18.48
N LEU A 273 10.55 17.06 -19.50
CA LEU A 273 9.12 17.32 -19.36
C LEU A 273 8.26 16.05 -19.61
N ARG A 274 8.87 14.90 -19.58
CA ARG A 274 8.20 13.63 -19.86
C ARG A 274 7.75 12.94 -18.57
N ALA A 275 6.47 13.04 -18.24
CA ALA A 275 5.89 12.53 -16.99
C ALA A 275 6.07 11.01 -16.84
N ASP A 276 5.89 10.22 -17.90
CA ASP A 276 6.00 8.75 -17.88
C ASP A 276 7.41 8.24 -17.55
N ALA A 277 8.45 8.98 -17.97
CA ALA A 277 9.83 8.65 -17.60
C ALA A 277 10.07 8.82 -16.07
N HIS A 278 9.58 9.92 -15.51
CA HIS A 278 9.67 10.17 -14.06
C HIS A 278 8.82 9.19 -13.25
N ALA A 279 7.61 8.88 -13.71
CA ALA A 279 6.73 7.92 -13.04
C ALA A 279 7.31 6.50 -13.06
N GLY A 280 7.81 6.02 -14.22
CA GLY A 280 8.46 4.72 -14.34
C GLY A 280 9.71 4.60 -13.46
N LEU A 281 10.54 5.65 -13.40
CA LEU A 281 11.68 5.72 -12.48
C LEU A 281 11.24 5.62 -11.02
N ALA A 282 10.21 6.37 -10.63
CA ALA A 282 9.67 6.36 -9.27
C ALA A 282 9.19 4.96 -8.85
N GLU A 283 8.47 4.26 -9.71
CA GLU A 283 7.99 2.90 -9.44
C GLU A 283 9.12 1.92 -9.13
N VAL A 284 10.19 1.95 -9.96
CA VAL A 284 11.34 1.05 -9.77
C VAL A 284 12.11 1.39 -8.50
N LEU A 285 12.36 2.68 -8.24
CA LEU A 285 13.02 3.15 -7.03
C LEU A 285 12.24 2.77 -5.76
N TYR A 286 10.90 2.85 -5.80
CA TYR A 286 10.05 2.48 -4.68
C TYR A 286 10.15 0.98 -4.37
N ARG A 287 10.09 0.11 -5.40
CA ARG A 287 10.33 -1.34 -5.25
C ARG A 287 11.71 -1.66 -4.68
N ARG A 288 12.71 -0.83 -4.97
CA ARG A 288 14.08 -0.93 -4.43
C ARG A 288 14.26 -0.30 -3.05
N ARG A 289 13.18 0.08 -2.38
CA ARG A 289 13.18 0.73 -1.06
C ARG A 289 13.91 2.08 -1.02
N GLN A 290 14.12 2.73 -2.15
CA GLN A 290 14.65 4.10 -2.25
C GLN A 290 13.49 5.10 -2.21
N THR A 291 12.67 5.02 -1.17
CA THR A 291 11.36 5.68 -1.07
C THR A 291 11.43 7.20 -1.18
N ALA A 292 12.44 7.85 -0.58
CA ALA A 292 12.58 9.31 -0.64
C ALA A 292 12.81 9.80 -2.08
N ARG A 293 13.74 9.17 -2.79
CA ARG A 293 14.04 9.48 -4.18
C ARG A 293 12.87 9.14 -5.11
N ALA A 294 12.16 8.05 -4.84
CA ALA A 294 10.96 7.67 -5.56
C ALA A 294 9.87 8.75 -5.44
N ALA A 295 9.65 9.27 -4.22
CA ALA A 295 8.66 10.33 -3.98
C ALA A 295 9.01 11.63 -4.74
N GLU A 296 10.29 12.01 -4.80
CA GLU A 296 10.73 13.18 -5.60
C GLU A 296 10.42 12.99 -7.09
N CYS A 297 10.75 11.82 -7.66
CA CYS A 297 10.46 11.50 -9.05
C CYS A 297 8.95 11.47 -9.34
N MET A 298 8.14 10.89 -8.45
CA MET A 298 6.70 10.83 -8.63
C MET A 298 6.05 12.21 -8.49
N THR A 299 6.54 13.05 -7.57
CA THR A 299 6.11 14.45 -7.47
C THR A 299 6.37 15.18 -8.79
N ARG A 300 7.56 14.99 -9.39
CA ARG A 300 7.88 15.59 -10.68
C ARG A 300 6.99 15.08 -11.79
N ALA A 301 6.65 13.80 -11.82
CA ALA A 301 5.70 13.23 -12.78
C ALA A 301 4.32 13.89 -12.67
N LEU A 302 3.82 14.11 -11.45
CA LEU A 302 2.53 14.73 -11.19
C LEU A 302 2.51 16.24 -11.45
N GLU A 303 3.62 16.96 -11.29
CA GLU A 303 3.76 18.36 -11.74
C GLU A 303 3.58 18.49 -13.26
N LEU A 304 3.98 17.47 -14.02
CA LEU A 304 3.91 17.43 -15.48
C LEU A 304 2.56 16.88 -16.00
N ALA A 305 1.95 15.98 -15.25
CA ALA A 305 0.68 15.34 -15.58
C ALA A 305 -0.19 15.21 -14.30
N PRO A 306 -0.89 16.29 -13.91
CA PRO A 306 -1.63 16.35 -12.65
C PRO A 306 -2.91 15.52 -12.63
N ASP A 307 -3.41 15.05 -13.75
CA ASP A 307 -4.68 14.32 -13.84
C ASP A 307 -4.50 12.79 -13.76
N HIS A 308 -3.54 12.32 -12.93
CA HIS A 308 -3.21 10.90 -12.85
C HIS A 308 -3.45 10.34 -11.45
N GLY A 309 -4.70 9.93 -11.15
CA GLY A 309 -5.12 9.40 -9.85
C GLY A 309 -4.24 8.26 -9.30
N PRO A 310 -3.92 7.20 -10.07
CA PRO A 310 -3.02 6.13 -9.62
C PRO A 310 -1.62 6.60 -9.18
N ALA A 311 -1.06 7.64 -9.81
CA ALA A 311 0.22 8.21 -9.41
C ALA A 311 0.12 8.95 -8.07
N TYR A 312 -0.97 9.69 -7.81
CA TYR A 312 -1.23 10.28 -6.49
C TYR A 312 -1.36 9.22 -5.41
N ARG A 313 -2.06 8.10 -5.68
CA ARG A 313 -2.16 7.00 -4.72
C ARG A 313 -0.79 6.43 -4.39
N MET A 314 0.04 6.18 -5.40
CA MET A 314 1.41 5.67 -5.19
C MET A 314 2.29 6.67 -4.43
N LEU A 315 2.19 7.98 -4.72
CA LEU A 315 2.89 9.01 -3.96
C LEU A 315 2.41 9.06 -2.52
N GLY A 316 1.11 8.84 -2.29
CA GLY A 316 0.52 8.69 -0.96
C GLY A 316 1.13 7.52 -0.18
N ASP A 317 1.35 6.37 -0.83
CA ASP A 317 2.03 5.21 -0.25
C ASP A 317 3.49 5.54 0.12
N MET A 318 4.21 6.22 -0.79
CA MET A 318 5.60 6.63 -0.55
C MET A 318 5.70 7.60 0.64
N TYR A 319 4.80 8.59 0.74
CA TYR A 319 4.78 9.50 1.89
C TYR A 319 4.37 8.81 3.18
N HIS A 320 3.48 7.83 3.13
CA HIS A 320 3.14 7.01 4.28
C HIS A 320 4.37 6.26 4.81
N ASP A 321 5.14 5.61 3.94
CA ASP A 321 6.35 4.87 4.31
C ASP A 321 7.47 5.78 4.85
N LEU A 322 7.49 7.06 4.41
CA LEU A 322 8.39 8.08 4.93
C LEU A 322 7.89 8.73 6.24
N GLY A 323 6.74 8.29 6.79
CA GLY A 323 6.13 8.89 7.97
C GLY A 323 5.53 10.29 7.76
N LYS A 324 5.44 10.75 6.51
CA LYS A 324 4.89 12.07 6.13
C LYS A 324 3.37 11.97 5.95
N TYR A 325 2.66 11.69 7.04
CA TYR A 325 1.24 11.32 7.00
C TYR A 325 0.32 12.43 6.45
N ASP A 326 0.59 13.71 6.72
CA ASP A 326 -0.21 14.81 6.17
C ASP A 326 -0.11 14.87 4.64
N ALA A 327 1.11 14.75 4.10
CA ALA A 327 1.33 14.70 2.66
C ALA A 327 0.68 13.46 2.03
N SER A 328 0.75 12.31 2.71
CA SER A 328 0.08 11.07 2.29
C SER A 328 -1.44 11.27 2.17
N VAL A 329 -2.09 11.85 3.18
CA VAL A 329 -3.53 12.17 3.16
C VAL A 329 -3.88 13.11 2.01
N MET A 330 -3.06 14.15 1.77
CA MET A 330 -3.28 15.08 0.64
C MET A 330 -3.25 14.34 -0.70
N CYS A 331 -2.31 13.44 -0.90
CA CYS A 331 -2.20 12.65 -2.13
C CYS A 331 -3.41 11.71 -2.31
N TYR A 332 -3.84 10.99 -1.28
CA TYR A 332 -5.02 10.13 -1.40
C TYR A 332 -6.31 10.92 -1.64
N ARG A 333 -6.46 12.12 -1.03
CA ARG A 333 -7.58 13.00 -1.35
C ARG A 333 -7.55 13.45 -2.79
N ALA A 334 -6.41 13.88 -3.32
CA ALA A 334 -6.27 14.22 -4.73
C ALA A 334 -6.64 13.04 -5.65
N ALA A 335 -6.24 11.80 -5.29
CA ALA A 335 -6.65 10.61 -6.03
C ALA A 335 -8.17 10.43 -6.01
N THR A 336 -8.85 10.61 -4.85
CA THR A 336 -10.32 10.49 -4.73
C THR A 336 -11.08 11.65 -5.37
N GLU A 337 -10.47 12.83 -5.51
CA GLU A 337 -11.04 13.96 -6.27
C GLU A 337 -11.00 13.71 -7.78
N LEU A 338 -9.96 13.04 -8.28
CA LEU A 338 -9.83 12.66 -9.68
C LEU A 338 -10.71 11.46 -10.04
N ASP A 339 -10.80 10.48 -9.14
CA ASP A 339 -11.66 9.31 -9.28
C ASP A 339 -12.37 9.01 -7.95
N ALA A 340 -13.60 9.46 -7.82
CA ALA A 340 -14.44 9.22 -6.65
C ALA A 340 -14.77 7.74 -6.41
N ASN A 341 -14.51 6.85 -7.38
CA ASN A 341 -14.70 5.42 -7.27
C ASN A 341 -13.41 4.65 -6.95
N ASP A 342 -12.29 5.34 -6.67
CA ASP A 342 -11.05 4.70 -6.25
C ASP A 342 -11.18 4.20 -4.79
N ILE A 343 -11.64 2.94 -4.65
CA ILE A 343 -11.83 2.27 -3.36
C ILE A 343 -10.53 2.22 -2.56
N ASP A 344 -9.41 1.94 -3.24
CA ASP A 344 -8.09 1.83 -2.58
C ASP A 344 -7.64 3.18 -2.02
N ALA A 345 -7.84 4.27 -2.76
CA ALA A 345 -7.50 5.62 -2.28
C ALA A 345 -8.33 6.00 -1.05
N HIS A 346 -9.64 5.73 -1.06
CA HIS A 346 -10.50 5.95 0.10
C HIS A 346 -10.07 5.12 1.30
N HIS A 347 -9.83 3.83 1.12
CA HIS A 347 -9.39 2.93 2.19
C HIS A 347 -8.07 3.39 2.81
N ARG A 348 -7.04 3.65 1.99
CA ARG A 348 -5.71 4.08 2.45
C ARG A 348 -5.76 5.45 3.13
N CYS A 349 -6.54 6.39 2.61
CA CYS A 349 -6.76 7.69 3.25
C CYS A 349 -7.34 7.52 4.67
N ALA A 350 -8.35 6.67 4.84
CA ALA A 350 -8.94 6.39 6.14
C ALA A 350 -7.92 5.75 7.10
N MET A 351 -7.11 4.80 6.65
CA MET A 351 -6.06 4.17 7.47
C MET A 351 -5.02 5.18 7.96
N VAL A 352 -4.56 6.10 7.08
CA VAL A 352 -3.56 7.11 7.48
C VAL A 352 -4.16 8.13 8.45
N LEU A 353 -5.41 8.53 8.24
CA LEU A 353 -6.14 9.39 9.18
C LEU A 353 -6.31 8.75 10.56
N LEU A 354 -6.54 7.43 10.63
CA LEU A 354 -6.58 6.69 11.90
C LEU A 354 -5.22 6.72 12.61
N LYS A 355 -4.10 6.55 11.90
CA LYS A 355 -2.76 6.68 12.49
C LYS A 355 -2.50 8.07 13.08
N GLN A 356 -3.15 9.09 12.52
CA GLN A 356 -3.11 10.46 13.04
C GLN A 356 -4.11 10.73 14.17
N ASN A 357 -4.89 9.72 14.62
CA ASN A 357 -6.03 9.84 15.54
C ASN A 357 -7.15 10.78 15.04
N ARG A 358 -7.35 10.87 13.73
CA ARG A 358 -8.36 11.70 13.07
C ARG A 358 -9.55 10.85 12.62
N ALA A 359 -10.17 10.11 13.55
CA ALA A 359 -11.24 9.15 13.27
C ALA A 359 -12.47 9.80 12.61
N ASP A 360 -12.82 11.05 12.98
CA ASP A 360 -13.94 11.77 12.36
C ASP A 360 -13.72 12.08 10.87
N ASP A 361 -12.46 12.36 10.48
CA ASP A 361 -12.12 12.56 9.07
C ASP A 361 -12.05 11.23 8.34
N ALA A 362 -11.54 10.17 8.99
CA ALA A 362 -11.46 8.83 8.45
C ALA A 362 -12.83 8.22 8.14
N LEU A 363 -13.86 8.55 8.95
CA LEU A 363 -15.21 8.02 8.81
C LEU A 363 -15.82 8.27 7.43
N HIS A 364 -15.59 9.46 6.86
CA HIS A 364 -16.07 9.80 5.52
C HIS A 364 -15.48 8.85 4.47
N HIS A 365 -14.16 8.70 4.46
CA HIS A 365 -13.46 7.85 3.50
C HIS A 365 -13.74 6.35 3.70
N ALA A 366 -13.82 5.87 4.96
CA ALA A 366 -14.17 4.48 5.24
C ALA A 366 -15.58 4.12 4.75
N ARG A 367 -16.57 5.02 4.95
CA ARG A 367 -17.93 4.84 4.44
C ARG A 367 -17.99 4.91 2.91
N ALA A 368 -17.22 5.80 2.28
CA ALA A 368 -17.15 5.89 0.82
C ALA A 368 -16.58 4.58 0.21
N ALA A 369 -15.48 4.06 0.75
CA ALA A 369 -14.93 2.78 0.30
C ALA A 369 -15.94 1.63 0.39
N LEU A 370 -16.68 1.56 1.52
CA LEU A 370 -17.68 0.53 1.73
C LEU A 370 -18.92 0.70 0.82
N ALA A 371 -19.34 1.95 0.55
CA ALA A 371 -20.45 2.22 -0.36
C ALA A 371 -20.14 1.81 -1.82
N LEU A 372 -18.86 1.85 -2.20
CA LEU A 372 -18.40 1.41 -3.52
C LEU A 372 -18.28 -0.12 -3.63
N ASN A 373 -17.93 -0.80 -2.55
CA ASN A 373 -17.85 -2.25 -2.48
C ASN A 373 -18.17 -2.76 -1.07
N ASP A 374 -19.42 -3.19 -0.85
CA ASP A 374 -19.93 -3.73 0.42
C ASP A 374 -19.42 -5.14 0.76
N ARG A 375 -18.63 -5.75 -0.13
CA ARG A 375 -17.99 -7.06 0.05
C ARG A 375 -16.48 -6.95 0.24
N ALA A 376 -15.95 -5.76 0.41
CA ALA A 376 -14.52 -5.55 0.67
C ALA A 376 -14.20 -5.74 2.16
N ALA A 377 -13.63 -6.90 2.55
CA ALA A 377 -13.23 -7.17 3.93
C ALA A 377 -12.31 -6.09 4.52
N PRO A 378 -11.29 -5.54 3.80
CA PRO A 378 -10.49 -4.44 4.32
C PRO A 378 -11.26 -3.15 4.59
N ALA A 379 -12.31 -2.84 3.79
CA ALA A 379 -13.15 -1.65 4.02
C ALA A 379 -14.00 -1.80 5.29
N HIS A 380 -14.55 -3.00 5.54
CA HIS A 380 -15.22 -3.32 6.79
C HIS A 380 -14.28 -3.22 7.99
N MET A 381 -13.06 -3.78 7.90
CA MET A 381 -12.06 -3.67 8.96
C MET A 381 -11.77 -2.19 9.29
N THR A 382 -11.48 -1.38 8.27
CA THR A 382 -11.17 0.04 8.48
C THR A 382 -12.34 0.82 9.08
N LEU A 383 -13.57 0.54 8.66
CA LEU A 383 -14.73 1.18 9.27
C LEU A 383 -14.93 0.72 10.72
N GLY A 384 -14.67 -0.55 11.04
CA GLY A 384 -14.62 -1.06 12.40
C GLY A 384 -13.59 -0.30 13.26
N ASP A 385 -12.34 -0.18 12.77
CA ASP A 385 -11.27 0.60 13.45
C ASP A 385 -11.72 2.06 13.72
N VAL A 386 -12.38 2.70 12.74
CA VAL A 386 -12.91 4.07 12.89
C VAL A 386 -13.98 4.13 13.98
N LEU A 387 -14.95 3.22 13.95
CA LEU A 387 -16.08 3.20 14.89
C LEU A 387 -15.59 2.93 16.32
N GLY A 388 -14.63 2.00 16.50
CA GLY A 388 -14.00 1.73 17.79
C GLY A 388 -13.29 2.97 18.36
N MET A 389 -12.55 3.71 17.55
CA MET A 389 -11.93 4.98 17.98
C MET A 389 -12.96 6.06 18.33
N LEU A 390 -14.15 6.02 17.69
CA LEU A 390 -15.26 6.92 17.99
C LEU A 390 -16.06 6.49 19.23
N GLY A 391 -15.81 5.29 19.77
CA GLY A 391 -16.50 4.70 20.91
C GLY A 391 -17.82 4.00 20.56
N ASP A 392 -18.08 3.75 19.27
CA ASP A 392 -19.21 2.94 18.79
C ASP A 392 -18.78 1.46 18.74
N VAL A 393 -18.78 0.82 19.91
CA VAL A 393 -18.31 -0.56 20.07
C VAL A 393 -19.22 -1.61 19.40
N ASP A 394 -20.52 -1.33 19.29
CA ASP A 394 -21.47 -2.21 18.59
C ASP A 394 -21.23 -2.17 17.08
N GLY A 395 -21.06 -0.98 16.51
CA GLY A 395 -20.70 -0.79 15.12
C GLY A 395 -19.33 -1.40 14.77
N GLU A 396 -18.34 -1.20 15.62
CA GLU A 396 -17.02 -1.83 15.51
C GLU A 396 -17.14 -3.35 15.37
N LEU A 397 -17.83 -3.98 16.32
CA LEU A 397 -17.99 -5.42 16.36
C LEU A 397 -18.77 -5.97 15.14
N ALA A 398 -19.84 -5.28 14.73
CA ALA A 398 -20.63 -5.68 13.57
C ALA A 398 -19.78 -5.70 12.28
N HIS A 399 -18.94 -4.69 12.10
CA HIS A 399 -18.08 -4.59 10.92
C HIS A 399 -16.92 -5.59 10.95
N TYR A 400 -16.32 -5.89 12.10
CA TYR A 400 -15.29 -6.93 12.19
C TYR A 400 -15.86 -8.34 11.96
N ARG A 401 -17.05 -8.65 12.46
CA ARG A 401 -17.73 -9.90 12.14
C ARG A 401 -17.92 -10.04 10.63
N ARG A 402 -18.39 -8.97 9.98
CA ARG A 402 -18.59 -8.97 8.53
C ARG A 402 -17.27 -9.11 7.76
N ALA A 403 -16.20 -8.48 8.22
CA ALA A 403 -14.88 -8.61 7.60
C ALA A 403 -14.38 -10.07 7.64
N VAL A 404 -14.49 -10.75 8.78
CA VAL A 404 -14.13 -12.17 8.95
C VAL A 404 -15.00 -13.10 8.10
N GLU A 405 -16.33 -12.83 7.99
CA GLU A 405 -17.21 -13.60 7.09
C GLU A 405 -16.79 -13.49 5.62
N LEU A 406 -16.30 -12.34 5.20
CA LEU A 406 -15.89 -12.08 3.81
C LEU A 406 -14.52 -12.65 3.48
N ASP A 407 -13.61 -12.70 4.45
CA ASP A 407 -12.26 -13.26 4.31
C ASP A 407 -11.84 -13.97 5.60
N VAL A 408 -12.25 -15.23 5.73
CA VAL A 408 -11.93 -16.08 6.88
C VAL A 408 -10.45 -16.45 6.96
N THR A 409 -9.70 -16.26 5.87
CA THR A 409 -8.29 -16.68 5.77
C THR A 409 -7.30 -15.61 6.28
N ASN A 410 -7.76 -14.41 6.55
CA ASN A 410 -6.92 -13.31 6.98
C ASN A 410 -6.82 -13.22 8.52
N PRO A 411 -5.68 -13.58 9.12
CA PRO A 411 -5.51 -13.60 10.58
C PRO A 411 -5.71 -12.22 11.23
N VAL A 412 -5.39 -11.13 10.52
CA VAL A 412 -5.54 -9.77 11.06
C VAL A 412 -7.01 -9.43 11.34
N LEU A 413 -7.94 -9.94 10.52
CA LEU A 413 -9.37 -9.73 10.75
C LEU A 413 -9.87 -10.45 12.00
N HIS A 414 -9.36 -11.65 12.24
CA HIS A 414 -9.64 -12.40 13.47
C HIS A 414 -9.07 -11.70 14.70
N ASP A 415 -7.83 -11.18 14.64
CA ASP A 415 -7.23 -10.43 15.74
C ASP A 415 -8.11 -9.22 16.13
N ARG A 416 -8.58 -8.44 15.12
CA ARG A 416 -9.49 -7.31 15.36
C ARG A 416 -10.80 -7.75 16.00
N LEU A 417 -11.41 -8.80 15.47
CA LEU A 417 -12.65 -9.34 16.01
C LEU A 417 -12.50 -9.83 17.45
N ILE A 418 -11.46 -10.61 17.75
CA ILE A 418 -11.22 -11.18 19.08
C ILE A 418 -10.93 -10.06 20.08
N PHE A 419 -10.14 -9.04 19.69
CA PHE A 419 -9.87 -7.88 20.52
C PHE A 419 -11.16 -7.10 20.83
N ALA A 420 -12.01 -6.83 19.82
CA ALA A 420 -13.29 -6.16 20.02
C ALA A 420 -14.23 -6.97 20.94
N LEU A 421 -14.34 -8.28 20.72
CA LEU A 421 -15.12 -9.16 21.60
C LEU A 421 -14.64 -9.13 23.06
N ALA A 422 -13.31 -9.17 23.28
CA ALA A 422 -12.72 -9.15 24.61
C ALA A 422 -12.98 -7.84 25.37
N THR A 423 -13.10 -6.71 24.65
CA THR A 423 -13.29 -5.37 25.23
C THR A 423 -14.73 -4.88 25.23
N HIS A 424 -15.66 -5.57 24.53
CA HIS A 424 -17.04 -5.16 24.43
C HIS A 424 -17.80 -5.32 25.75
N PRO A 425 -18.62 -4.34 26.19
CA PRO A 425 -19.27 -4.38 27.51
C PRO A 425 -20.26 -5.52 27.72
N SER A 426 -20.96 -5.96 26.66
CA SER A 426 -22.07 -6.90 26.77
C SER A 426 -21.81 -8.30 26.21
N ILE A 427 -20.58 -8.58 25.72
CA ILE A 427 -20.26 -9.88 25.11
C ILE A 427 -19.85 -10.88 26.18
N ASP A 428 -20.37 -12.10 26.08
CA ASP A 428 -20.01 -13.24 26.91
C ASP A 428 -18.56 -13.72 26.61
N GLN A 429 -17.82 -14.05 27.61
CA GLN A 429 -16.47 -14.59 27.52
C GLN A 429 -16.38 -15.88 26.70
N GLN A 430 -17.45 -16.70 26.72
CA GLN A 430 -17.50 -17.90 25.89
C GLN A 430 -17.55 -17.60 24.40
N GLU A 431 -18.13 -16.46 24.00
CA GLU A 431 -18.11 -16.02 22.62
C GLU A 431 -16.69 -15.60 22.20
N THR A 432 -15.99 -14.83 23.05
CA THR A 432 -14.59 -14.45 22.84
C THR A 432 -13.72 -15.70 22.70
N ARG A 433 -13.87 -16.66 23.61
CA ARG A 433 -13.13 -17.93 23.55
C ARG A 433 -13.43 -18.72 22.30
N ARG A 434 -14.71 -18.80 21.86
CA ARG A 434 -15.08 -19.47 20.60
C ARG A 434 -14.43 -18.82 19.38
N ALA A 435 -14.43 -17.51 19.30
CA ALA A 435 -13.78 -16.78 18.23
C ALA A 435 -12.26 -17.03 18.21
N ALA A 436 -11.61 -16.93 19.38
CA ALA A 436 -10.18 -17.25 19.53
C ALA A 436 -9.88 -18.72 19.15
N ARG A 437 -10.75 -19.67 19.58
CA ARG A 437 -10.59 -21.08 19.21
C ARG A 437 -10.72 -21.32 17.72
N HIS A 438 -11.67 -20.68 17.06
CA HIS A 438 -11.84 -20.75 15.60
C HIS A 438 -10.60 -20.23 14.86
N PHE A 439 -10.04 -19.11 15.31
CA PHE A 439 -8.76 -18.61 14.81
C PHE A 439 -7.63 -19.65 15.01
N GLY A 440 -7.52 -20.22 16.23
CA GLY A 440 -6.51 -21.23 16.54
C GLY A 440 -6.62 -22.46 15.62
N GLU A 441 -7.84 -22.97 15.38
CA GLU A 441 -8.11 -24.08 14.45
C GLU A 441 -7.67 -23.77 13.02
N TYR A 442 -7.93 -22.55 12.56
CA TYR A 442 -7.49 -22.11 11.25
C TYR A 442 -5.97 -22.04 11.14
N VAL A 443 -5.29 -21.39 12.08
CA VAL A 443 -3.82 -21.22 12.04
C VAL A 443 -3.09 -22.55 12.25
N GLU A 444 -3.63 -23.44 13.10
CA GLU A 444 -3.07 -24.77 13.38
C GLU A 444 -3.27 -25.76 12.21
N ALA A 445 -4.26 -25.53 11.32
CA ALA A 445 -4.55 -26.44 10.20
C ALA A 445 -3.40 -26.56 9.19
N ASP A 446 -2.72 -25.46 8.91
CA ASP A 446 -1.60 -25.41 7.96
C ASP A 446 -0.25 -25.66 8.63
N ALA A 447 -0.17 -25.52 9.95
CA ALA A 447 1.05 -25.74 10.69
C ALA A 447 1.33 -27.25 10.89
N ARG A 448 2.60 -27.62 10.79
CA ARG A 448 3.07 -28.98 11.12
C ARG A 448 3.94 -28.86 12.36
N PRO A 449 3.38 -29.08 13.56
CA PRO A 449 4.16 -28.98 14.80
C PRO A 449 5.42 -29.83 14.73
N PHE A 450 6.53 -29.27 15.13
CA PHE A 450 7.79 -29.99 15.15
C PHE A 450 7.70 -31.15 16.15
N ALA A 451 8.29 -32.29 15.78
CA ALA A 451 8.39 -33.43 16.67
C ALA A 451 9.08 -33.04 18.00
N HIS A 452 8.58 -33.58 19.10
CA HIS A 452 9.07 -33.26 20.43
C HIS A 452 10.58 -33.45 20.56
N ILE A 453 11.27 -32.45 21.12
CA ILE A 453 12.65 -32.57 21.55
C ILE A 453 12.63 -33.43 22.83
N ASP A 454 13.48 -34.48 22.89
CA ASP A 454 13.63 -35.26 24.10
C ASP A 454 14.15 -34.36 25.23
N THR A 455 13.27 -33.98 26.16
CA THR A 455 13.57 -33.11 27.26
C THR A 455 14.35 -33.82 28.39
N SER A 456 14.36 -35.16 28.40
CA SER A 456 15.02 -35.96 29.43
C SER A 456 16.55 -35.82 29.43
N VAL A 457 17.16 -35.58 28.27
CA VAL A 457 18.62 -35.39 28.11
C VAL A 457 19.07 -33.99 28.54
N ARG A 458 18.16 -33.01 28.60
CA ARG A 458 18.47 -31.61 28.86
C ARG A 458 18.36 -31.19 30.35
N ALA A 459 17.92 -32.07 31.23
CA ALA A 459 17.45 -31.73 32.59
C ALA A 459 18.52 -31.43 33.64
N SER A 460 19.82 -31.66 33.40
CA SER A 460 20.82 -31.48 34.46
C SER A 460 21.86 -30.41 34.14
N ASN A 461 21.86 -29.33 34.84
CA ASN A 461 22.91 -28.31 34.97
C ASN A 461 23.15 -27.29 33.83
N ARG A 462 22.19 -26.98 32.96
CA ARG A 462 22.31 -25.84 32.02
C ARG A 462 21.27 -24.75 32.30
N ARG A 463 21.53 -23.53 31.82
CA ARG A 463 20.57 -22.44 31.81
C ARG A 463 19.36 -22.80 30.91
N LEU A 464 18.14 -22.45 31.34
CA LEU A 464 16.97 -22.51 30.46
C LEU A 464 17.06 -21.38 29.41
N ARG A 465 16.80 -21.69 28.14
CA ARG A 465 16.71 -20.71 27.06
C ARG A 465 15.29 -20.22 26.95
N ILE A 466 15.12 -18.93 27.21
CA ILE A 466 13.82 -18.25 27.17
C ILE A 466 13.78 -17.36 25.94
N GLY A 467 12.89 -17.69 24.98
CA GLY A 467 12.63 -16.88 23.80
C GLY A 467 11.49 -15.90 24.03
N TRP A 468 11.64 -14.66 23.61
CA TRP A 468 10.66 -13.58 23.81
C TRP A 468 10.20 -13.03 22.45
N VAL A 469 8.96 -13.29 22.07
CA VAL A 469 8.37 -12.86 20.78
C VAL A 469 7.49 -11.64 21.03
N SER A 470 7.81 -10.51 20.39
CA SER A 470 7.04 -9.27 20.58
C SER A 470 7.25 -8.25 19.45
N GLY A 471 6.17 -7.55 19.08
CA GLY A 471 6.24 -6.30 18.30
C GLY A 471 6.47 -5.05 19.16
N ASP A 472 6.41 -5.16 20.48
CA ASP A 472 6.25 -4.06 21.45
C ASP A 472 7.46 -3.87 22.38
N LEU A 473 8.66 -4.30 21.95
CA LEU A 473 9.92 -4.05 22.69
C LEU A 473 10.42 -2.60 22.50
N VAL A 474 9.50 -1.67 22.59
CA VAL A 474 9.63 -0.20 22.40
C VAL A 474 8.94 0.53 23.55
N THR A 475 8.80 1.85 23.48
CA THR A 475 8.00 2.66 24.42
C THR A 475 6.51 2.30 24.31
N HIS A 476 6.19 1.17 24.86
CA HIS A 476 4.86 0.54 24.90
C HIS A 476 4.65 -0.05 26.31
N PRO A 477 3.41 -0.28 26.78
CA PRO A 477 3.16 -0.95 28.07
C PRO A 477 4.00 -2.21 28.29
N VAL A 478 4.11 -3.09 27.31
CA VAL A 478 4.94 -4.31 27.37
C VAL A 478 6.40 -3.96 27.71
N GLY A 479 7.03 -3.05 26.96
CA GLY A 479 8.41 -2.63 27.21
C GLY A 479 8.60 -1.99 28.60
N ILE A 480 7.63 -1.16 29.05
CA ILE A 480 7.66 -0.49 30.36
C ILE A 480 7.61 -1.52 31.50
N PHE A 481 6.77 -2.56 31.39
CA PHE A 481 6.67 -3.59 32.42
C PHE A 481 7.82 -4.60 32.40
N LEU A 482 8.50 -4.78 31.26
CA LEU A 482 9.66 -5.66 31.14
C LEU A 482 10.96 -5.04 31.62
N GLU A 483 11.13 -3.72 31.51
CA GLU A 483 12.41 -3.03 31.70
C GLU A 483 13.06 -3.36 33.07
N GLY A 484 12.33 -3.18 34.14
CA GLY A 484 12.81 -3.50 35.47
C GLY A 484 13.02 -5.01 35.74
N VAL A 485 12.18 -5.84 35.15
CA VAL A 485 12.24 -7.31 35.33
C VAL A 485 13.48 -7.91 34.69
N LEU A 486 13.75 -7.56 33.41
CA LEU A 486 14.87 -8.12 32.65
C LEU A 486 16.23 -7.86 33.32
N ALA A 487 16.37 -6.71 34.01
CA ALA A 487 17.59 -6.36 34.74
C ALA A 487 17.87 -7.23 35.94
N HIS A 488 16.86 -7.94 36.49
CA HIS A 488 16.95 -8.73 37.70
C HIS A 488 16.84 -10.24 37.50
N LEU A 489 16.63 -10.69 36.23
CA LEU A 489 16.64 -12.13 35.93
C LEU A 489 18.05 -12.72 36.09
N ASP A 490 18.15 -13.88 36.78
CA ASP A 490 19.42 -14.55 37.02
C ASP A 490 20.02 -15.16 35.75
N ARG A 491 21.07 -14.53 35.27
CA ARG A 491 21.81 -14.94 34.06
C ARG A 491 22.60 -16.26 34.23
N HIS A 492 22.76 -16.74 35.45
CA HIS A 492 23.33 -18.07 35.69
C HIS A 492 22.30 -19.18 35.50
N ARG A 493 21.03 -18.85 35.62
CA ARG A 493 19.89 -19.77 35.43
C ARG A 493 19.28 -19.67 34.06
N LEU A 494 19.18 -18.46 33.48
CA LEU A 494 18.47 -18.18 32.24
C LEU A 494 19.39 -17.63 31.16
N GLU A 495 19.13 -18.01 29.90
CA GLU A 495 19.66 -17.39 28.68
C GLU A 495 18.47 -16.77 27.95
N LEU A 496 18.52 -15.46 27.67
CA LEU A 496 17.40 -14.70 27.15
C LEU A 496 17.63 -14.35 25.68
N ILE A 497 16.69 -14.72 24.80
CA ILE A 497 16.76 -14.46 23.36
C ILE A 497 15.53 -13.67 22.95
N ALA A 498 15.71 -12.48 22.37
CA ALA A 498 14.63 -11.67 21.84
C ALA A 498 14.36 -11.98 20.37
N TYR A 499 13.08 -12.07 20.04
CA TYR A 499 12.56 -12.22 18.68
C TYR A 499 11.62 -11.06 18.36
N PRO A 500 12.14 -9.84 18.06
CA PRO A 500 11.28 -8.72 17.70
C PRO A 500 10.56 -8.96 16.38
N THR A 501 9.29 -8.57 16.34
CA THR A 501 8.40 -8.69 15.18
C THR A 501 8.08 -7.32 14.55
N SER A 502 8.73 -6.26 15.06
CA SER A 502 8.68 -4.88 14.54
C SER A 502 10.09 -4.41 14.19
N ALA A 503 10.19 -3.54 13.18
CA ALA A 503 11.42 -2.83 12.85
C ALA A 503 11.64 -1.56 13.69
N ALA A 504 10.65 -1.15 14.49
CA ALA A 504 10.75 0.04 15.32
C ALA A 504 11.74 -0.17 16.47
N GLU A 505 12.69 0.72 16.62
CA GLU A 505 13.60 0.80 17.76
C GLU A 505 13.57 2.23 18.32
N ASP A 506 13.54 2.36 19.65
CA ASP A 506 13.54 3.64 20.35
C ASP A 506 14.42 3.59 21.63
N ASP A 507 14.35 4.65 22.45
CA ASP A 507 15.12 4.71 23.72
C ASP A 507 14.81 3.55 24.67
N THR A 508 13.58 3.03 24.68
CA THR A 508 13.20 1.86 25.47
C THR A 508 13.87 0.61 24.91
N THR A 509 13.85 0.42 23.59
CA THR A 509 14.58 -0.69 22.93
C THR A 509 16.07 -0.65 23.29
N ALA A 510 16.69 0.54 23.27
CA ALA A 510 18.10 0.72 23.60
C ALA A 510 18.41 0.30 25.06
N ARG A 511 17.46 0.47 25.99
CA ARG A 511 17.60 0.02 27.38
C ARG A 511 17.31 -1.47 27.57
N LEU A 512 16.36 -2.04 26.80
CA LEU A 512 16.02 -3.47 26.90
C LEU A 512 17.07 -4.38 26.26
N LYS A 513 17.60 -4.00 25.11
CA LYS A 513 18.50 -4.82 24.27
C LYS A 513 19.72 -5.38 24.99
N PRO A 514 20.41 -4.65 25.89
CA PRO A 514 21.58 -5.17 26.65
C PRO A 514 21.24 -6.32 27.61
N HIS A 515 19.98 -6.51 27.95
CA HIS A 515 19.54 -7.59 28.86
C HIS A 515 19.30 -8.92 28.13
N PHE A 516 19.41 -8.97 26.82
CA PHE A 516 19.30 -10.21 26.04
C PHE A 516 20.68 -10.74 25.63
N ASP A 517 20.83 -12.07 25.61
CA ASP A 517 22.05 -12.74 25.12
C ASP A 517 22.11 -12.73 23.58
N ALA A 518 20.94 -12.71 22.92
CA ALA A 518 20.82 -12.62 21.48
C ALA A 518 19.54 -11.85 21.06
N TRP A 519 19.59 -11.22 19.88
CA TRP A 519 18.50 -10.41 19.32
C TRP A 519 18.29 -10.79 17.85
N HIS A 520 17.20 -11.53 17.56
CA HIS A 520 16.94 -12.15 16.26
C HIS A 520 15.60 -11.65 15.66
N PRO A 521 15.58 -10.59 14.83
CA PRO A 521 14.35 -10.11 14.23
C PRO A 521 13.65 -11.15 13.35
N LEU A 522 12.31 -11.26 13.46
CA LEU A 522 11.49 -12.20 12.69
C LEU A 522 10.65 -11.52 11.59
N LEU A 523 10.72 -10.18 11.46
CA LEU A 523 9.81 -9.37 10.66
C LEU A 523 9.64 -9.87 9.21
N GLU A 524 10.72 -10.27 8.55
CA GLU A 524 10.74 -10.63 7.13
C GLU A 524 10.59 -12.13 6.88
N LEU A 525 10.55 -12.95 7.95
CA LEU A 525 10.48 -14.40 7.83
C LEU A 525 9.02 -14.88 7.79
N PRO A 526 8.65 -15.77 6.85
CA PRO A 526 7.40 -16.54 6.96
C PRO A 526 7.34 -17.31 8.28
N ASP A 527 6.13 -17.64 8.76
CA ASP A 527 5.95 -18.27 10.09
C ASP A 527 6.70 -19.59 10.24
N GLU A 528 6.71 -20.42 9.20
CA GLU A 528 7.50 -21.66 9.21
C GLU A 528 9.00 -21.41 9.39
N GLN A 529 9.57 -20.46 8.63
CA GLN A 529 11.00 -20.13 8.72
C GLN A 529 11.35 -19.49 10.06
N ALA A 530 10.47 -18.64 10.59
CA ALA A 530 10.61 -18.05 11.91
C ALA A 530 10.58 -19.14 13.00
N ALA A 531 9.67 -20.10 12.91
CA ALA A 531 9.59 -21.24 13.80
C ALA A 531 10.83 -22.15 13.70
N GLN A 532 11.34 -22.40 12.47
CA GLN A 532 12.60 -23.14 12.25
C GLN A 532 13.79 -22.43 12.90
N ARG A 533 13.86 -21.09 12.81
CA ARG A 533 14.90 -20.30 13.48
C ARG A 533 14.84 -20.47 14.98
N ILE A 534 13.68 -20.26 15.61
CA ILE A 534 13.48 -20.41 17.05
C ILE A 534 13.85 -21.82 17.53
N ARG A 535 13.42 -22.85 16.76
CA ARG A 535 13.79 -24.23 17.04
C ARG A 535 15.30 -24.47 16.95
N GLY A 536 15.96 -23.90 15.92
CA GLY A 536 17.41 -23.97 15.74
C GLY A 536 18.19 -23.34 16.89
N ASP A 537 17.66 -22.26 17.46
CA ASP A 537 18.22 -21.60 18.65
C ASP A 537 18.02 -22.42 19.93
N GLY A 538 17.25 -23.53 19.89
CA GLY A 538 17.07 -24.50 20.97
C GLY A 538 16.34 -23.93 22.20
N ILE A 539 15.31 -23.11 21.98
CA ILE A 539 14.48 -22.49 23.02
C ILE A 539 13.75 -23.54 23.85
N ASP A 540 13.76 -23.40 25.17
CA ASP A 540 13.07 -24.29 26.12
C ASP A 540 11.66 -23.76 26.45
N VAL A 541 11.56 -22.44 26.72
CA VAL A 541 10.30 -21.73 26.97
C VAL A 541 10.19 -20.57 26.01
N LEU A 542 9.15 -20.55 25.21
CA LEU A 542 8.85 -19.46 24.27
C LEU A 542 7.69 -18.62 24.83
N VAL A 543 7.94 -17.32 24.99
CA VAL A 543 6.98 -16.36 25.55
C VAL A 543 6.40 -15.51 24.44
N ASP A 544 5.08 -15.57 24.27
CA ASP A 544 4.31 -14.62 23.47
C ASP A 544 3.99 -13.38 24.33
N LEU A 545 4.36 -12.20 23.83
CA LEU A 545 4.10 -10.93 24.51
C LEU A 545 3.10 -10.05 23.73
N SER A 546 2.40 -10.60 22.76
CA SER A 546 1.50 -9.85 21.90
C SER A 546 0.06 -10.38 21.94
N GLY A 547 -0.14 -11.71 21.92
CA GLY A 547 -1.47 -12.27 21.72
C GLY A 547 -2.15 -11.70 20.47
N HIS A 548 -3.44 -11.37 20.53
CA HIS A 548 -4.20 -10.77 19.44
C HIS A 548 -4.03 -9.25 19.30
N THR A 549 -2.83 -8.72 19.54
CA THR A 549 -2.51 -7.31 19.28
C THR A 549 -1.76 -7.15 17.96
N ALA A 550 -1.53 -5.90 17.54
CA ALA A 550 -0.82 -5.62 16.29
C ALA A 550 0.59 -6.23 16.29
N GLN A 551 1.03 -6.68 15.11
CA GLN A 551 2.36 -7.27 14.89
C GLN A 551 2.62 -8.56 15.70
N ASN A 552 1.57 -9.25 16.15
CA ASN A 552 1.72 -10.59 16.74
C ASN A 552 2.26 -11.60 15.71
N ARG A 553 2.69 -12.73 16.19
CA ARG A 553 3.19 -13.85 15.39
C ARG A 553 2.65 -15.19 15.94
N LEU A 554 1.36 -15.22 16.29
CA LEU A 554 0.69 -16.43 16.79
C LEU A 554 0.83 -17.62 15.83
N GLY A 555 0.88 -17.35 14.52
CA GLY A 555 1.17 -18.38 13.52
C GLY A 555 2.49 -19.13 13.74
N VAL A 556 3.53 -18.46 14.24
CA VAL A 556 4.81 -19.11 14.61
C VAL A 556 4.64 -20.13 15.73
N PHE A 557 3.80 -19.81 16.73
CA PHE A 557 3.53 -20.70 17.87
C PHE A 557 2.77 -21.98 17.46
N ALA A 558 1.97 -21.92 16.42
CA ALA A 558 1.25 -23.09 15.88
C ALA A 558 2.20 -24.21 15.41
N TRP A 559 3.40 -23.86 14.95
CA TRP A 559 4.46 -24.83 14.59
C TRP A 559 5.13 -25.49 15.80
N LYS A 560 4.81 -25.07 17.02
CA LYS A 560 5.39 -25.57 18.29
C LYS A 560 6.93 -25.62 18.28
N PRO A 561 7.63 -24.49 18.05
CA PRO A 561 9.10 -24.45 17.98
C PRO A 561 9.80 -24.68 19.32
N ALA A 562 9.11 -24.52 20.44
CA ALA A 562 9.62 -24.78 21.79
C ALA A 562 8.77 -25.79 22.54
N PRO A 563 9.36 -26.60 23.45
CA PRO A 563 8.64 -27.57 24.26
C PRO A 563 7.56 -26.96 25.15
N VAL A 564 7.83 -25.77 25.72
CA VAL A 564 6.88 -24.99 26.53
C VAL A 564 6.62 -23.68 25.83
N GLN A 565 5.34 -23.31 25.68
CA GLN A 565 4.90 -22.02 25.13
C GLN A 565 3.92 -21.36 26.08
N VAL A 566 4.11 -20.05 26.32
CA VAL A 566 3.32 -19.30 27.28
C VAL A 566 2.97 -17.92 26.70
N THR A 567 1.72 -17.48 26.88
CA THR A 567 1.34 -16.09 26.56
C THR A 567 1.30 -15.26 27.85
N TRP A 568 1.82 -14.02 27.78
CA TRP A 568 1.89 -13.12 28.95
C TRP A 568 1.83 -11.66 28.50
N ILE A 569 1.18 -10.82 29.29
CA ILE A 569 1.19 -9.36 29.32
C ILE A 569 0.64 -8.61 28.09
N GLY A 570 0.81 -9.11 26.85
CA GLY A 570 0.42 -8.38 25.64
C GLY A 570 -1.08 -8.38 25.36
N PHE A 571 -1.79 -9.43 25.80
CA PHE A 571 -3.22 -9.60 25.59
C PHE A 571 -3.92 -10.13 26.84
N PHE A 572 -5.19 -9.88 26.95
CA PHE A 572 -6.01 -10.10 28.15
C PHE A 572 -7.18 -11.06 27.90
N ALA A 573 -7.02 -12.00 27.00
CA ALA A 573 -7.93 -13.12 26.76
C ALA A 573 -7.13 -14.32 26.18
N SER A 574 -7.82 -15.45 25.91
CA SER A 574 -7.19 -16.62 25.29
C SER A 574 -6.65 -16.30 23.88
N THR A 575 -5.49 -16.87 23.52
CA THR A 575 -4.96 -16.87 22.15
C THR A 575 -5.72 -17.82 21.23
N GLY A 576 -6.40 -18.81 21.81
CA GLY A 576 -7.14 -19.84 21.10
C GLY A 576 -6.29 -20.99 20.56
N LEU A 577 -4.94 -20.91 20.64
CA LEU A 577 -4.03 -21.94 20.16
C LEU A 577 -3.82 -23.04 21.20
N ARG A 578 -4.01 -24.30 20.82
CA ARG A 578 -3.64 -25.47 21.64
C ARG A 578 -2.12 -25.63 21.78
N ALA A 579 -1.39 -25.05 20.82
CA ALA A 579 0.07 -25.05 20.82
C ALA A 579 0.67 -24.21 21.95
N ILE A 580 -0.07 -23.22 22.50
CA ILE A 580 0.34 -22.44 23.66
C ILE A 580 -0.17 -23.15 24.92
N ASP A 581 0.76 -23.55 25.79
CA ASP A 581 0.46 -24.40 26.94
C ASP A 581 -0.13 -23.63 28.12
N TYR A 582 0.35 -22.37 28.33
CA TYR A 582 0.00 -21.59 29.51
C TYR A 582 -0.37 -20.15 29.18
N VAL A 583 -1.28 -19.59 29.98
CA VAL A 583 -1.49 -18.15 30.13
C VAL A 583 -1.00 -17.71 31.51
N LEU A 584 -0.11 -16.70 31.54
CA LEU A 584 0.49 -16.19 32.77
C LEU A 584 -0.31 -15.02 33.33
N GLY A 585 -0.69 -15.11 34.61
CA GLY A 585 -1.41 -14.05 35.31
C GLY A 585 -1.15 -14.11 36.81
N ASP A 586 -1.94 -13.42 37.61
CA ASP A 586 -2.02 -13.55 39.05
C ASP A 586 -3.43 -14.00 39.46
N ARG A 587 -3.65 -14.17 40.78
CA ARG A 587 -4.95 -14.60 41.32
C ARG A 587 -6.09 -13.59 41.09
N HIS A 588 -5.77 -12.34 40.74
CA HIS A 588 -6.77 -11.30 40.52
C HIS A 588 -7.20 -11.25 39.07
N VAL A 589 -6.25 -11.33 38.12
CA VAL A 589 -6.57 -11.35 36.67
C VAL A 589 -6.98 -12.73 36.18
N LEU A 590 -6.59 -13.80 36.87
CA LEU A 590 -6.96 -15.18 36.61
C LEU A 590 -7.57 -15.81 37.88
N PRO A 591 -8.72 -15.33 38.39
CA PRO A 591 -9.29 -15.87 39.60
C PRO A 591 -9.68 -17.34 39.43
N PRO A 592 -9.67 -18.14 40.52
CA PRO A 592 -10.19 -19.50 40.50
C PRO A 592 -11.66 -19.52 40.06
N GLY A 593 -11.98 -20.43 39.12
CA GLY A 593 -13.31 -20.57 38.54
C GLY A 593 -13.47 -19.95 37.14
N GLU A 594 -12.50 -19.16 36.68
CA GLU A 594 -12.50 -18.56 35.33
C GLU A 594 -11.60 -19.30 34.33
N GLU A 595 -11.04 -20.46 34.69
CA GLU A 595 -10.19 -21.26 33.81
C GLU A 595 -10.86 -21.62 32.47
N ALA A 596 -12.18 -21.78 32.51
CA ALA A 596 -12.98 -22.08 31.33
C ALA A 596 -12.96 -20.98 30.24
N HIS A 597 -12.47 -19.78 30.56
CA HIS A 597 -12.33 -18.67 29.61
C HIS A 597 -11.14 -18.84 28.65
N PHE A 598 -10.22 -19.75 28.97
CA PHE A 598 -8.96 -19.92 28.23
C PHE A 598 -8.89 -21.29 27.56
N VAL A 599 -8.12 -21.38 26.48
CA VAL A 599 -7.68 -22.66 25.89
C VAL A 599 -6.41 -23.10 26.59
N GLU A 600 -5.58 -22.14 26.93
CA GLU A 600 -4.33 -22.29 27.67
C GLU A 600 -4.60 -22.61 29.16
N ARG A 601 -3.67 -23.29 29.81
CA ARG A 601 -3.74 -23.54 31.25
C ARG A 601 -3.27 -22.31 32.03
N PRO A 602 -4.06 -21.74 32.96
CA PRO A 602 -3.64 -20.61 33.78
C PRO A 602 -2.45 -20.95 34.68
N TRP A 603 -1.41 -20.12 34.61
CA TRP A 603 -0.30 -20.13 35.59
C TRP A 603 -0.34 -18.84 36.39
N ARG A 604 -0.53 -18.97 37.73
CA ARG A 604 -0.74 -17.83 38.61
C ARG A 604 0.54 -17.49 39.36
N LEU A 605 1.08 -16.28 39.09
CA LEU A 605 2.16 -15.72 39.91
C LEU A 605 1.66 -15.40 41.34
N PRO A 606 2.51 -15.49 42.37
CA PRO A 606 2.09 -15.33 43.77
C PRO A 606 1.52 -13.94 44.11
N ASP A 607 2.07 -12.85 43.56
CA ASP A 607 1.73 -11.48 43.98
C ASP A 607 1.01 -10.68 42.92
N SER A 608 1.64 -10.47 41.79
CA SER A 608 1.14 -9.68 40.66
C SER A 608 1.59 -10.29 39.32
N TYR A 609 0.83 -10.10 38.26
CA TYR A 609 1.25 -10.48 36.93
C TYR A 609 1.99 -9.35 36.20
N LEU A 610 2.03 -8.14 36.80
CA LEU A 610 2.74 -6.96 36.28
C LEU A 610 3.82 -6.53 37.26
N CYS A 611 4.93 -6.02 36.73
CA CYS A 611 5.96 -5.32 37.47
C CYS A 611 6.15 -3.92 36.89
N PHE A 612 5.74 -2.90 37.61
CA PHE A 612 5.81 -1.52 37.16
C PHE A 612 7.20 -0.92 37.36
N THR A 613 7.83 -0.49 36.30
CA THR A 613 9.05 0.32 36.33
C THR A 613 8.68 1.78 36.43
N PRO A 614 8.98 2.48 37.54
CA PRO A 614 8.69 3.90 37.67
C PRO A 614 9.37 4.73 36.59
N PRO A 615 8.73 5.83 36.12
CA PRO A 615 9.35 6.74 35.16
C PRO A 615 10.67 7.32 35.69
N HIS A 616 11.67 7.44 34.83
CA HIS A 616 12.99 8.00 35.16
C HIS A 616 12.97 9.52 35.45
N ALA A 617 11.82 10.19 35.22
CA ALA A 617 11.68 11.63 35.44
C ALA A 617 11.59 11.97 36.93
N ALA A 618 12.40 12.93 37.38
CA ALA A 618 12.32 13.48 38.74
C ALA A 618 11.12 14.44 38.84
N LEU A 619 9.94 13.89 39.15
CA LEU A 619 8.69 14.63 39.29
C LEU A 619 8.15 14.51 40.73
N ASP A 620 7.76 15.63 41.35
CA ASP A 620 7.07 15.63 42.65
C ASP A 620 5.58 15.33 42.50
N VAL A 621 4.97 14.83 43.53
CA VAL A 621 3.52 14.52 43.59
C VAL A 621 2.68 15.80 43.42
N GLY A 622 3.08 16.90 44.05
CA GLY A 622 2.33 18.16 44.11
C GLY A 622 1.14 18.13 45.08
N PRO A 623 0.59 19.30 45.44
CA PRO A 623 -0.52 19.41 46.37
C PRO A 623 -1.84 18.87 45.80
N LEU A 624 -2.85 18.71 46.63
CA LEU A 624 -4.19 18.30 46.21
C LEU A 624 -4.90 19.47 45.50
N PRO A 625 -5.25 19.37 44.21
CA PRO A 625 -5.89 20.47 43.46
C PRO A 625 -7.21 20.99 44.09
N LEU A 626 -7.99 20.11 44.69
CA LEU A 626 -9.25 20.47 45.35
C LEU A 626 -9.03 21.52 46.46
N ARG A 627 -7.91 21.49 47.20
CA ARG A 627 -7.60 22.49 48.21
C ARG A 627 -7.25 23.86 47.65
N GLU A 628 -6.68 23.91 46.45
CA GLU A 628 -6.29 25.16 45.80
C GLU A 628 -7.44 25.74 44.99
N ASN A 629 -8.22 24.90 44.28
CA ASN A 629 -9.24 25.29 43.34
C ASN A 629 -10.66 25.32 43.93
N GLY A 630 -10.86 24.76 45.13
CA GLY A 630 -12.17 24.68 45.78
C GLY A 630 -13.18 23.77 45.09
N ALA A 631 -12.77 23.02 44.03
CA ALA A 631 -13.62 22.15 43.25
C ALA A 631 -12.87 20.86 42.88
N MET A 632 -13.54 19.74 43.02
CA MET A 632 -13.01 18.42 42.67
C MET A 632 -12.71 18.30 41.18
N THR A 633 -11.52 17.83 40.83
CA THR A 633 -11.12 17.49 39.46
C THR A 633 -10.94 15.99 39.32
N PHE A 634 -11.91 15.34 38.66
CA PHE A 634 -11.76 13.98 38.22
C PHE A 634 -10.90 13.95 36.95
N GLY A 635 -10.19 12.84 36.72
CA GLY A 635 -9.34 12.70 35.53
C GLY A 635 -9.55 11.38 34.78
N TYR A 636 -9.30 11.44 33.48
CA TYR A 636 -9.11 10.27 32.64
C TYR A 636 -8.02 10.56 31.61
N PHE A 637 -6.98 9.73 31.60
CA PHE A 637 -5.87 9.82 30.65
C PHE A 637 -5.80 8.51 29.85
N GLY A 638 -6.10 8.57 28.55
CA GLY A 638 -6.14 7.38 27.71
C GLY A 638 -6.94 7.57 26.41
N LYS A 639 -7.09 6.50 25.65
CA LYS A 639 -7.83 6.50 24.39
C LYS A 639 -9.31 6.76 24.60
N LEU A 640 -9.91 7.66 23.79
CA LEU A 640 -11.35 7.97 23.86
C LEU A 640 -12.25 6.77 23.54
N GLY A 641 -11.79 5.83 22.70
CA GLY A 641 -12.51 4.60 22.38
C GLY A 641 -12.84 3.72 23.60
N LYS A 642 -12.07 3.85 24.71
CA LYS A 642 -12.40 3.17 25.99
C LYS A 642 -13.58 3.80 26.72
N MET A 643 -13.94 5.03 26.39
CA MET A 643 -15.12 5.73 26.93
C MET A 643 -16.38 5.36 26.16
N ASN A 644 -16.87 4.13 26.32
CA ASN A 644 -18.16 3.74 25.78
C ASN A 644 -19.33 4.53 26.41
N ASP A 645 -20.53 4.37 25.93
CA ASP A 645 -21.68 5.16 26.40
C ASP A 645 -22.07 4.84 27.86
N ALA A 646 -21.83 3.62 28.34
CA ALA A 646 -22.04 3.29 29.76
C ALA A 646 -21.05 4.07 30.67
N VAL A 647 -19.81 4.17 30.28
CA VAL A 647 -18.78 4.94 31.01
C VAL A 647 -19.17 6.43 31.06
N VAL A 648 -19.54 7.00 29.90
CA VAL A 648 -19.97 8.43 29.83
C VAL A 648 -21.19 8.67 30.72
N ARG A 649 -22.16 7.78 30.73
CA ARG A 649 -23.36 7.86 31.58
C ARG A 649 -22.97 7.83 33.07
N VAL A 650 -22.13 6.89 33.51
CA VAL A 650 -21.72 6.78 34.92
C VAL A 650 -20.89 7.97 35.35
N TRP A 651 -19.94 8.42 34.53
CA TRP A 651 -19.13 9.59 34.87
C TRP A 651 -19.98 10.88 34.90
N SER A 652 -21.01 10.98 34.07
CA SER A 652 -21.98 12.08 34.14
C SER A 652 -22.77 12.06 35.44
N ARG A 653 -23.16 10.86 35.95
CA ARG A 653 -23.78 10.72 37.28
C ARG A 653 -22.83 11.15 38.42
N VAL A 654 -21.54 10.81 38.32
CA VAL A 654 -20.51 11.29 39.28
C VAL A 654 -20.44 12.81 39.26
N LEU A 655 -20.32 13.43 38.08
CA LEU A 655 -20.27 14.90 37.94
C LEU A 655 -21.54 15.58 38.45
N ALA A 656 -22.71 15.02 38.22
CA ALA A 656 -23.98 15.56 38.71
C ALA A 656 -24.06 15.47 40.26
N ALA A 657 -23.57 14.37 40.83
CA ALA A 657 -23.58 14.16 42.28
C ALA A 657 -22.54 14.98 43.06
N VAL A 658 -21.52 15.52 42.40
CA VAL A 658 -20.47 16.37 43.00
C VAL A 658 -20.56 17.79 42.40
N PRO A 659 -21.29 18.72 43.02
CA PRO A 659 -21.47 20.08 42.49
C PRO A 659 -20.13 20.81 42.29
N GLY A 660 -19.97 21.48 41.16
CA GLY A 660 -18.75 22.21 40.79
C GLY A 660 -17.57 21.36 40.34
N ALA A 661 -17.66 20.02 40.42
CA ALA A 661 -16.58 19.14 39.97
C ALA A 661 -16.34 19.25 38.45
N ARG A 662 -15.11 19.05 38.03
CA ARG A 662 -14.70 19.04 36.61
C ARG A 662 -14.16 17.65 36.25
N LEU A 663 -14.22 17.34 34.95
CA LEU A 663 -13.58 16.15 34.39
C LEU A 663 -12.46 16.59 33.45
N PHE A 664 -11.24 16.20 33.76
CA PHE A 664 -10.07 16.44 32.91
C PHE A 664 -9.81 15.19 32.05
N LEU A 665 -10.03 15.33 30.74
CA LEU A 665 -9.80 14.31 29.73
C LEU A 665 -8.50 14.62 28.97
N LYS A 666 -7.57 13.67 28.94
CA LYS A 666 -6.31 13.80 28.22
C LYS A 666 -6.13 12.63 27.27
N ALA A 667 -6.26 12.86 25.97
CA ALA A 667 -6.25 11.86 24.93
C ALA A 667 -5.67 12.41 23.62
N GLY A 668 -4.91 11.61 22.88
CA GLY A 668 -4.31 12.06 21.62
C GLY A 668 -5.34 12.45 20.55
N GLU A 669 -6.55 11.89 20.61
CA GLU A 669 -7.67 12.20 19.71
C GLU A 669 -8.22 13.60 19.92
N LEU A 670 -8.00 14.21 21.10
CA LEU A 670 -8.47 15.56 21.44
C LEU A 670 -7.63 16.69 20.81
N ASP A 671 -6.63 16.38 20.01
CA ASP A 671 -5.96 17.36 19.15
C ASP A 671 -6.90 17.91 18.06
N GLY A 672 -7.98 17.18 17.71
CA GLY A 672 -8.93 17.56 16.67
C GLY A 672 -10.18 18.25 17.20
N GLU A 673 -10.59 19.38 16.60
CA GLU A 673 -11.80 20.13 16.99
C GLU A 673 -13.09 19.27 16.93
N ARG A 674 -13.18 18.35 15.96
CA ARG A 674 -14.35 17.44 15.84
C ARG A 674 -14.44 16.48 17.04
N ALA A 675 -13.31 15.94 17.49
CA ALA A 675 -13.27 15.07 18.65
C ALA A 675 -13.63 15.81 19.93
N LEU A 676 -13.14 17.05 20.11
CA LEU A 676 -13.53 17.92 21.22
C LEU A 676 -15.05 18.15 21.25
N ARG A 677 -15.61 18.54 20.12
CA ARG A 677 -17.06 18.81 20.00
C ARG A 677 -17.89 17.55 20.26
N ARG A 678 -17.56 16.43 19.62
CA ARG A 678 -18.25 15.16 19.81
C ARG A 678 -18.19 14.69 21.26
N THR A 679 -17.03 14.81 21.92
CA THR A 679 -16.87 14.45 23.33
C THR A 679 -17.76 15.31 24.22
N ALA A 680 -17.78 16.64 24.01
CA ALA A 680 -18.66 17.54 24.73
C ALA A 680 -20.15 17.19 24.51
N GLU A 681 -20.57 16.90 23.28
CA GLU A 681 -21.94 16.50 22.95
C GLU A 681 -22.37 15.20 23.66
N ARG A 682 -21.45 14.22 23.80
CA ARG A 682 -21.76 12.96 24.52
C ARG A 682 -22.07 13.21 25.99
N PHE A 683 -21.32 14.10 26.65
CA PHE A 683 -21.58 14.51 28.04
C PHE A 683 -22.83 15.41 28.15
N ALA A 684 -23.06 16.30 27.19
CA ALA A 684 -24.24 17.17 27.16
C ALA A 684 -25.55 16.39 27.07
N ARG A 685 -25.59 15.27 26.29
CA ARG A 685 -26.74 14.35 26.25
C ARG A 685 -27.07 13.73 27.61
N ASN A 686 -26.08 13.66 28.51
CA ASN A 686 -26.22 13.19 29.89
C ASN A 686 -26.34 14.36 30.91
N GLY A 687 -26.62 15.59 30.43
CA GLY A 687 -26.87 16.74 31.28
C GLY A 687 -25.64 17.45 31.86
N ILE A 688 -24.46 17.18 31.32
CA ILE A 688 -23.21 17.82 31.76
C ILE A 688 -22.81 18.92 30.77
N ASP A 689 -22.71 20.15 31.30
CA ASP A 689 -22.27 21.31 30.52
C ASP A 689 -20.79 21.22 30.14
N ALA A 690 -20.44 21.69 28.94
CA ALA A 690 -19.08 21.62 28.40
C ALA A 690 -18.05 22.37 29.27
N SER A 691 -18.45 23.41 30.03
CA SER A 691 -17.59 24.12 30.98
C SER A 691 -17.06 23.22 32.13
N ARG A 692 -17.72 22.10 32.37
CA ARG A 692 -17.30 21.08 33.34
C ARG A 692 -16.22 20.14 32.78
N LEU A 693 -15.89 20.24 31.50
CA LEU A 693 -14.92 19.39 30.81
C LEU A 693 -13.64 20.19 30.53
N VAL A 694 -12.52 19.68 30.98
CA VAL A 694 -11.17 20.15 30.55
C VAL A 694 -10.64 19.10 29.61
N MET A 695 -10.36 19.47 28.37
CA MET A 695 -9.98 18.50 27.32
C MET A 695 -8.64 18.91 26.69
N GLU A 696 -7.66 18.01 26.71
CA GLU A 696 -6.33 18.24 26.17
C GLU A 696 -5.86 17.08 25.31
N GLY A 697 -5.17 17.41 24.23
CA GLY A 697 -4.55 16.47 23.30
C GLY A 697 -3.20 15.92 23.78
N ARG A 698 -2.35 15.59 22.81
CA ARG A 698 -1.00 15.05 23.07
C ARG A 698 -0.09 16.07 23.75
N SER A 699 0.85 15.56 24.51
CA SER A 699 1.94 16.36 25.07
C SER A 699 3.20 15.48 25.22
N PRO A 700 4.39 16.09 25.31
CA PRO A 700 5.62 15.36 25.65
C PRO A 700 5.45 14.55 26.94
N ARG A 701 6.22 13.47 27.08
CA ARG A 701 6.07 12.51 28.20
C ARG A 701 6.11 13.17 29.60
N THR A 702 7.03 14.10 29.82
CA THR A 702 7.15 14.82 31.09
C THR A 702 5.91 15.68 31.39
N ASP A 703 5.39 16.38 30.38
CA ASP A 703 4.19 17.22 30.52
C ASP A 703 2.94 16.36 30.75
N TYR A 704 2.88 15.20 30.07
CA TYR A 704 1.82 14.20 30.28
C TYR A 704 1.79 13.72 31.72
N LEU A 705 2.94 13.37 32.29
CA LEU A 705 3.03 12.95 33.71
C LEU A 705 2.74 14.13 34.64
N THR A 706 3.21 15.33 34.37
CA THR A 706 2.93 16.53 35.15
C THR A 706 1.44 16.87 35.20
N ALA A 707 0.69 16.55 34.16
CA ALA A 707 -0.76 16.80 34.09
C ALA A 707 -1.55 16.08 35.21
N TYR A 708 -1.05 14.95 35.73
CA TYR A 708 -1.66 14.28 36.90
C TYR A 708 -1.72 15.18 38.14
N ARG A 709 -0.85 16.19 38.26
CA ARG A 709 -0.89 17.17 39.38
C ARG A 709 -2.17 18.01 39.41
N ARG A 710 -2.89 18.08 38.27
CA ARG A 710 -4.15 18.83 38.12
C ARG A 710 -5.38 17.98 38.40
N VAL A 711 -5.20 16.74 38.84
CA VAL A 711 -6.25 15.74 39.06
C VAL A 711 -6.25 15.34 40.54
N ASP A 712 -7.42 15.30 41.16
CA ASP A 712 -7.62 14.82 42.53
C ASP A 712 -7.80 13.30 42.57
N MET A 713 -8.54 12.74 41.59
CA MET A 713 -8.86 11.33 41.50
C MET A 713 -9.07 10.91 40.03
N MET A 714 -8.49 9.79 39.62
CA MET A 714 -8.75 9.20 38.30
C MET A 714 -9.99 8.32 38.29
N LEU A 715 -10.75 8.39 37.20
CA LEU A 715 -11.86 7.52 36.91
C LEU A 715 -11.42 6.47 35.88
N SER A 716 -11.35 5.21 36.27
CA SER A 716 -11.01 4.13 35.34
C SER A 716 -12.24 3.75 34.50
N PRO A 717 -12.12 3.66 33.15
CA PRO A 717 -13.22 3.18 32.33
C PRO A 717 -13.42 1.68 32.49
N PHE A 718 -14.61 1.20 32.10
CA PHE A 718 -14.98 -0.21 32.15
C PHE A 718 -15.75 -0.59 30.86
N PRO A 719 -15.65 -1.83 30.38
CA PRO A 719 -14.91 -2.97 30.92
C PRO A 719 -13.39 -2.94 30.64
N TYR A 720 -12.90 -1.97 29.86
CA TYR A 720 -11.51 -1.89 29.44
C TYR A 720 -10.74 -0.79 30.18
N PRO A 721 -10.17 -1.09 31.37
CA PRO A 721 -9.41 -0.13 32.18
C PRO A 721 -8.02 0.13 31.60
N GLY A 722 -7.27 1.00 32.25
CA GLY A 722 -5.85 1.23 32.00
C GLY A 722 -4.98 0.44 32.98
N GLY A 723 -4.01 -0.34 32.51
CA GLY A 723 -2.97 -0.94 33.36
C GLY A 723 -1.87 0.07 33.68
N THR A 724 -1.13 0.49 32.66
CA THR A 724 -0.03 1.47 32.79
C THR A 724 -0.50 2.80 33.39
N THR A 725 -1.62 3.34 32.89
CA THR A 725 -2.15 4.62 33.39
C THR A 725 -2.62 4.54 34.84
N THR A 726 -3.09 3.39 35.31
CA THR A 726 -3.39 3.17 36.74
C THR A 726 -2.10 3.22 37.56
N ALA A 727 -1.06 2.49 37.17
CA ALA A 727 0.21 2.50 37.88
C ALA A 727 0.88 3.89 37.91
N GLU A 728 0.88 4.60 36.78
CA GLU A 728 1.39 5.97 36.66
C GLU A 728 0.62 6.96 37.52
N SER A 729 -0.70 6.84 37.56
CA SER A 729 -1.56 7.66 38.41
C SER A 729 -1.18 7.50 39.90
N LEU A 730 -1.07 6.25 40.36
CA LEU A 730 -0.66 5.96 41.75
C LEU A 730 0.75 6.47 42.06
N TRP A 731 1.68 6.36 41.10
CA TRP A 731 3.03 6.90 41.23
C TRP A 731 3.05 8.43 41.29
N MET A 732 2.14 9.10 40.58
CA MET A 732 1.93 10.56 40.67
C MET A 732 1.10 10.98 41.90
N GLY A 733 0.75 10.04 42.78
CA GLY A 733 -0.01 10.32 43.99
C GLY A 733 -1.50 10.51 43.78
N VAL A 734 -2.04 10.11 42.63
CA VAL A 734 -3.46 10.27 42.30
C VAL A 734 -4.16 8.92 42.42
N PRO A 735 -5.13 8.77 43.34
CA PRO A 735 -5.86 7.52 43.51
C PRO A 735 -6.75 7.25 42.28
N VAL A 736 -6.95 5.98 41.99
CA VAL A 736 -7.77 5.52 40.86
C VAL A 736 -9.00 4.79 41.38
N LEU A 737 -10.17 5.17 40.89
CA LEU A 737 -11.40 4.41 41.14
C LEU A 737 -11.60 3.43 40.00
N GLY A 738 -11.54 2.14 40.27
CA GLY A 738 -11.78 1.04 39.35
C GLY A 738 -13.13 0.37 39.56
N MET A 739 -13.56 -0.44 38.60
CA MET A 739 -14.74 -1.26 38.71
C MET A 739 -14.35 -2.73 38.60
N LYS A 740 -14.92 -3.58 39.44
CA LYS A 740 -14.81 -5.04 39.37
C LYS A 740 -15.55 -5.57 38.16
N GLY A 741 -15.06 -6.64 37.57
CA GLY A 741 -15.72 -7.33 36.47
C GLY A 741 -15.53 -8.84 36.55
N GLU A 742 -15.84 -9.56 35.45
CA GLU A 742 -15.84 -11.02 35.38
C GLU A 742 -14.93 -11.55 34.26
N ARG A 743 -13.92 -10.75 33.87
CA ARG A 743 -13.04 -11.06 32.73
C ARG A 743 -11.64 -10.55 33.00
N PHE A 744 -10.62 -11.20 32.44
CA PHE A 744 -9.23 -10.79 32.56
C PHE A 744 -9.06 -9.28 32.31
N VAL A 745 -9.59 -8.76 31.21
CA VAL A 745 -9.47 -7.34 30.85
C VAL A 745 -10.01 -6.42 31.95
N THR A 746 -11.11 -6.78 32.60
CA THR A 746 -11.73 -5.99 33.67
C THR A 746 -10.97 -6.07 34.97
N HIS A 747 -10.28 -7.17 35.21
CA HIS A 747 -9.44 -7.40 36.40
C HIS A 747 -8.08 -6.69 36.38
N ILE A 748 -7.66 -6.09 35.24
CA ILE A 748 -6.36 -5.42 35.13
C ILE A 748 -6.21 -4.32 36.20
N CYS A 749 -7.18 -3.41 36.27
CA CYS A 749 -7.18 -2.34 37.28
C CYS A 749 -7.33 -2.90 38.69
N GLU A 750 -8.18 -3.92 38.88
CA GLU A 750 -8.37 -4.61 40.13
C GLU A 750 -7.05 -5.19 40.66
N SER A 751 -6.28 -5.91 39.85
CA SER A 751 -5.00 -6.48 40.21
C SER A 751 -4.01 -5.41 40.67
N VAL A 752 -3.87 -4.32 39.94
CA VAL A 752 -2.98 -3.19 40.31
C VAL A 752 -3.40 -2.58 41.65
N LEU A 753 -4.69 -2.33 41.86
CA LEU A 753 -5.21 -1.72 43.08
C LEU A 753 -5.10 -2.68 44.26
N GLN A 754 -5.41 -3.97 44.13
CA GLN A 754 -5.25 -4.98 45.15
C GLN A 754 -3.79 -5.11 45.59
N THR A 755 -2.87 -5.21 44.64
CA THR A 755 -1.43 -5.34 44.87
C THR A 755 -0.84 -4.09 45.57
N ALA A 756 -1.37 -2.89 45.20
CA ALA A 756 -1.01 -1.64 45.88
C ALA A 756 -1.71 -1.46 47.24
N GLY A 757 -2.53 -2.42 47.68
CA GLY A 757 -3.29 -2.39 48.94
C GLY A 757 -4.44 -1.36 48.92
N LEU A 758 -5.06 -1.09 47.80
CA LEU A 758 -6.12 -0.11 47.59
C LEU A 758 -7.48 -0.78 47.25
N ALA A 759 -7.81 -1.90 47.87
CA ALA A 759 -9.03 -2.67 47.65
C ALA A 759 -10.31 -1.82 47.80
N ASP A 760 -10.31 -0.83 48.70
CA ASP A 760 -11.43 0.07 48.94
C ASP A 760 -11.78 0.93 47.71
N TRP A 761 -10.85 1.07 46.77
CA TRP A 761 -10.98 1.86 45.53
C TRP A 761 -11.51 1.04 44.36
N ILE A 762 -12.01 -0.17 44.59
CA ILE A 762 -12.64 -1.03 43.62
C ILE A 762 -14.15 -1.02 43.87
N ALA A 763 -14.92 -0.48 42.95
CA ALA A 763 -16.37 -0.48 42.98
C ALA A 763 -16.95 -1.83 42.51
N ARG A 764 -18.04 -2.26 43.10
CA ARG A 764 -18.71 -3.53 42.78
C ARG A 764 -19.62 -3.41 41.57
N ASP A 765 -20.24 -2.23 41.42
CA ASP A 765 -21.22 -1.90 40.39
C ASP A 765 -21.24 -0.38 40.11
N GLU A 766 -22.08 0.07 39.17
CA GLU A 766 -22.20 1.49 38.80
C GLU A 766 -22.60 2.38 39.98
N ASP A 767 -23.50 1.92 40.85
CA ASP A 767 -23.98 2.71 41.97
C ASP A 767 -22.92 2.85 43.05
N ASP A 768 -22.18 1.77 43.37
CA ASP A 768 -21.01 1.80 44.28
C ASP A 768 -19.90 2.68 43.68
N TYR A 769 -19.72 2.70 42.36
CA TYR A 769 -18.75 3.56 41.70
C TYR A 769 -19.08 5.03 41.93
N VAL A 770 -20.33 5.44 41.74
CA VAL A 770 -20.78 6.82 42.01
C VAL A 770 -20.67 7.14 43.48
N ALA A 771 -21.10 6.22 44.38
CA ALA A 771 -21.04 6.44 45.83
C ALA A 771 -19.61 6.63 46.34
N LYS A 772 -18.63 5.82 45.86
CA LYS A 772 -17.23 5.95 46.21
C LYS A 772 -16.61 7.27 45.69
N ALA A 773 -16.94 7.70 44.50
CA ALA A 773 -16.50 8.97 43.93
C ALA A 773 -17.01 10.15 44.76
N VAL A 774 -18.29 10.14 45.14
CA VAL A 774 -18.89 11.17 46.01
C VAL A 774 -18.25 11.17 47.42
N ALA A 775 -18.06 9.99 48.02
CA ALA A 775 -17.43 9.87 49.32
C ALA A 775 -15.99 10.41 49.33
N ALA A 776 -15.21 10.14 48.29
CA ALA A 776 -13.86 10.68 48.14
C ALA A 776 -13.86 12.21 47.98
N ALA A 777 -14.79 12.78 47.21
CA ALA A 777 -14.92 14.21 47.05
C ALA A 777 -15.39 14.94 48.36
N ALA A 778 -16.09 14.25 49.26
CA ALA A 778 -16.58 14.77 50.52
C ALA A 778 -15.52 14.79 51.64
N ASP A 779 -14.37 14.11 51.47
CA ASP A 779 -13.30 14.00 52.48
C ASP A 779 -11.95 14.43 51.88
N PRO A 780 -11.71 15.74 51.70
CA PRO A 780 -10.46 16.27 51.14
C PRO A 780 -9.24 15.94 52.02
N GLU A 781 -9.41 15.77 53.34
CA GLU A 781 -8.31 15.50 54.26
C GLU A 781 -7.79 14.10 54.06
N ARG A 782 -8.68 13.13 53.98
CA ARG A 782 -8.33 11.74 53.65
C ARG A 782 -7.69 11.64 52.26
N LEU A 783 -8.23 12.37 51.30
CA LEU A 783 -7.73 12.35 49.92
C LEU A 783 -6.32 12.94 49.82
N ASP A 784 -6.04 14.05 50.57
CA ASP A 784 -4.74 14.69 50.63
C ASP A 784 -3.71 13.82 51.32
N ALA A 785 -4.06 13.21 52.47
CA ALA A 785 -3.21 12.26 53.18
C ALA A 785 -2.86 11.05 52.30
N LEU A 786 -3.85 10.53 51.58
CA LEU A 786 -3.63 9.43 50.63
C LEU A 786 -2.71 9.86 49.48
N ARG A 787 -2.93 11.03 48.88
CA ARG A 787 -2.10 11.56 47.81
C ARG A 787 -0.62 11.58 48.19
N HIS A 788 -0.27 12.07 49.33
CA HIS A 788 1.12 12.13 49.80
C HIS A 788 1.72 10.75 50.13
N ALA A 789 0.89 9.78 50.53
CA ALA A 789 1.34 8.43 50.89
C ALA A 789 1.44 7.47 49.68
N LEU A 790 0.69 7.72 48.57
CA LEU A 790 0.48 6.75 47.48
C LEU A 790 1.78 6.32 46.82
N ARG A 791 2.67 7.26 46.47
CA ARG A 791 3.94 6.92 45.81
C ARG A 791 4.79 5.98 46.68
N ALA A 792 4.96 6.32 47.95
CA ALA A 792 5.74 5.48 48.87
C ALA A 792 5.09 4.09 49.04
N ARG A 793 3.77 4.04 49.15
CA ARG A 793 2.98 2.80 49.23
C ARG A 793 3.13 1.94 47.98
N LEU A 794 3.05 2.54 46.78
CA LEU A 794 3.24 1.84 45.53
C LEU A 794 4.65 1.27 45.40
N LEU A 795 5.68 2.07 45.70
CA LEU A 795 7.08 1.64 45.66
C LEU A 795 7.42 0.52 46.65
N ALA A 796 6.71 0.46 47.76
CA ALA A 796 6.84 -0.61 48.78
C ALA A 796 6.00 -1.86 48.47
N SER A 797 5.13 -1.78 47.43
CA SER A 797 4.28 -2.91 47.06
C SER A 797 4.98 -3.91 46.15
N PRO A 798 4.49 -5.15 46.07
CA PRO A 798 5.00 -6.12 45.10
C PRO A 798 4.99 -5.65 43.65
N LEU A 799 4.16 -4.67 43.32
CA LEU A 799 4.05 -4.12 41.95
C LEU A 799 5.35 -3.43 41.49
N CYS A 800 6.18 -2.92 42.38
CA CYS A 800 7.46 -2.27 42.09
C CYS A 800 8.68 -3.04 42.57
N ASP A 801 8.49 -4.25 43.14
CA ASP A 801 9.58 -5.12 43.62
C ASP A 801 10.09 -6.01 42.44
N ALA A 802 10.89 -5.41 41.57
CA ALA A 802 11.41 -6.10 40.39
C ALA A 802 12.29 -7.33 40.73
N PRO A 803 13.17 -7.32 41.73
CA PRO A 803 13.92 -8.51 42.14
C PRO A 803 13.02 -9.68 42.56
N ARG A 804 11.98 -9.41 43.35
CA ARG A 804 11.00 -10.41 43.78
C ARG A 804 10.16 -10.93 42.62
N PHE A 805 9.72 -10.04 41.75
CA PHE A 805 8.97 -10.42 40.56
C PHE A 805 9.80 -11.29 39.60
N ALA A 806 11.05 -10.90 39.32
CA ALA A 806 11.97 -11.68 38.51
C ALA A 806 12.14 -13.11 39.06
N LYS A 807 12.28 -13.25 40.39
CA LYS A 807 12.36 -14.56 41.04
C LYS A 807 11.10 -15.39 40.84
N HIS A 808 9.90 -14.81 40.96
CA HIS A 808 8.63 -15.51 40.70
C HIS A 808 8.48 -15.93 39.23
N LEU A 809 8.94 -15.08 38.30
CA LEU A 809 8.91 -15.39 36.88
C LEU A 809 9.88 -16.53 36.51
N GLU A 810 11.10 -16.52 37.06
CA GLU A 810 12.05 -17.62 36.93
C GLU A 810 11.46 -18.95 37.45
N ASP A 811 10.89 -18.93 38.67
CA ASP A 811 10.28 -20.10 39.26
C ASP A 811 9.08 -20.61 38.44
N ALA A 812 8.34 -19.70 37.81
CA ALA A 812 7.28 -20.06 36.89
C ALA A 812 7.84 -20.76 35.62
N PHE A 813 8.89 -20.23 34.98
CA PHE A 813 9.50 -20.88 33.83
C PHE A 813 10.06 -22.27 34.15
N TYR A 814 10.73 -22.40 35.30
CA TYR A 814 11.20 -23.71 35.77
C TYR A 814 10.03 -24.64 36.09
N GLY A 815 8.97 -24.14 36.73
CA GLY A 815 7.78 -24.93 37.05
C GLY A 815 7.11 -25.48 35.79
N MET A 816 6.88 -24.64 34.80
CA MET A 816 6.30 -25.02 33.50
C MET A 816 7.19 -26.02 32.75
N TRP A 817 8.52 -25.83 32.80
CA TRP A 817 9.48 -26.76 32.22
C TRP A 817 9.43 -28.13 32.92
N MET A 818 9.39 -28.18 34.28
CA MET A 818 9.29 -29.42 35.04
C MET A 818 7.96 -30.13 34.80
N ASP A 819 6.85 -29.41 34.74
CA ASP A 819 5.53 -29.98 34.36
C ASP A 819 5.63 -30.76 33.04
N ARG A 820 6.25 -30.12 32.01
CA ARG A 820 6.40 -30.74 30.70
C ARG A 820 7.33 -31.97 30.70
N THR A 821 8.43 -31.91 31.46
CA THR A 821 9.37 -33.03 31.56
C THR A 821 8.78 -34.22 32.28
N ASN A 822 7.99 -33.99 33.35
CA ASN A 822 7.29 -35.04 34.09
C ASN A 822 6.19 -35.70 33.25
N ALA A 823 5.35 -34.94 32.55
CA ALA A 823 4.33 -35.46 31.66
C ALA A 823 4.91 -36.38 30.57
N GLY A 824 6.05 -36.00 29.96
CA GLY A 824 6.77 -36.79 29.00
C GLY A 824 7.40 -38.09 29.58
N ALA A 825 7.65 -38.14 30.88
CA ALA A 825 8.08 -39.37 31.57
C ALA A 825 6.91 -40.34 31.78
N ASP A 826 5.75 -39.82 32.21
CA ASP A 826 4.54 -40.63 32.43
C ASP A 826 3.99 -41.21 31.11
N GLU A 827 4.00 -40.47 30.00
CA GLU A 827 3.63 -40.95 28.66
C GLU A 827 4.54 -42.10 28.19
N ARG A 828 5.84 -42.09 28.56
CA ARG A 828 6.78 -43.19 28.24
C ARG A 828 6.59 -44.44 29.10
N VAL A 829 6.23 -44.27 30.35
CA VAL A 829 5.88 -45.39 31.21
C VAL A 829 4.61 -46.06 30.72
N ALA A 830 3.59 -45.30 30.37
CA ALA A 830 2.36 -45.85 29.75
C ALA A 830 2.57 -46.54 28.39
N ALA A 831 3.43 -45.99 27.52
CA ALA A 831 3.76 -46.57 26.21
C ALA A 831 4.75 -47.79 26.35
N GLY A 832 5.46 -47.93 27.46
CA GLY A 832 6.33 -49.06 27.77
C GLY A 832 5.59 -50.28 28.31
N ASP A 833 4.47 -50.05 29.03
CA ASP A 833 3.61 -51.15 29.54
C ASP A 833 2.74 -51.79 28.45
N GLU A 834 2.51 -51.17 27.33
CA GLU A 834 1.82 -51.77 26.15
C GLU A 834 2.73 -52.63 25.27
N ARG A 835 4.05 -52.73 25.57
CA ARG A 835 5.04 -53.56 24.82
C ARG A 835 5.64 -54.74 25.57
N ASN A 836 5.11 -55.05 26.78
CA ASN A 836 5.50 -56.27 27.53
C ASN A 836 4.31 -57.27 27.56
#